data_c0d39230e8e1d0e99439eafa2b2bf5cb
#
_entry.id   c0d39230e8e1d0e99439eafa2b2bf5cb
#
_cell.length_a   1.000
_cell.length_b   1.000
_cell.length_c   1.000
_cell.angle_alpha   90.00
_cell.angle_beta   90.00
_cell.angle_gamma   90.00
#
_symmetry.space_group_name_H-M   'P 1'
#
loop_
_entity.id
_entity.type
_entity.pdbx_description
1 polymer ?
#
loop_
_entity_poly.entity_id
_entity_poly.type
_entity_poly.pdbx_seq_one_letter_code
_entity_poly.pdbx_strand_id
1 'polypeptide(L)'
;MKFLMISSNFFSIFATSNCNLMKKFLFFLTALLCVSLAEAKVSLPQLFQSGMVLQRGKTIPIWGKADAGETVTVTLNKKQYTTVADEHGRWRVDLPKMKAGGPFTMEVKGEEAKSEKLVIDNVLIGDVWLLSGQSNIDVTIERVYPQYTQEIDTYENPQIRLFRVQNSTSTHGVKDDILPTSINWKPVTKQNAWLFSAAGYFLGKRMFEKTNVPQGIIVNSWGGTPIEAWISADSLQRDYPMLVKRTAFYQNDEYVKAQMKANAEANKQWDALLNEADATQDYIRLDYDDTNWQTINQNNWTWRGTGTVWLRQHININKEHARKAARLLLGTLFDQDVTYLNGQEIGHTYYQYPPRRYDIPEGLLREGDNVISVRFINKYGAAHFIPEKPYMLCFGDDRLSQNPMPKDVIPLADTWKMHIGVEMPSCPSGDVSLQNLPTTLYNAVLYPLAPYALNGVVWYQGESNTGNPAPYADYLKKLMGCWRDRWQDQQMPFVIVQLANYDGRQQTGMPRPITYQADPVNSGWAQLREAQRTAAKADPYAELAVINDLGETVDIHPLRKKEVAERVGLCFDRLVFNDKKVSLAPEIISSEVQDGKVVLTIDQPVLAGTLYEFEIAGEDGKFVNAEANADGNRITILSPLASDFSPQKVRYAWKDNPVKANVRSLSGLPMSSFEMVINRK
;
A
#
# COMPACT_ATOMS: atom_id res chain seq x y z
N MET A 1 -38.67 82.28 -18.52
CA MET A 1 -38.86 80.99 -17.79
C MET A 1 -38.03 79.88 -18.43
N LYS A 2 -36.72 80.12 -18.64
CA LYS A 2 -35.74 79.15 -19.22
C LYS A 2 -34.31 79.27 -18.63
N PHE A 3 -34.16 79.96 -17.46
CA PHE A 3 -32.85 80.18 -16.86
C PHE A 3 -32.70 79.59 -15.47
N LEU A 4 -33.70 78.83 -14.99
CA LEU A 4 -33.66 78.21 -13.63
C LEU A 4 -33.52 76.67 -13.61
N MET A 5 -33.34 76.06 -14.77
CA MET A 5 -33.20 74.56 -14.84
C MET A 5 -31.77 74.08 -15.07
N ILE A 6 -30.78 74.95 -15.22
CA ILE A 6 -29.37 74.54 -15.45
C ILE A 6 -28.54 74.52 -14.15
N SER A 7 -28.98 75.13 -13.09
CA SER A 7 -28.22 75.17 -11.81
C SER A 7 -28.47 73.99 -10.89
N SER A 8 -29.59 73.27 -11.05
CA SER A 8 -29.90 72.11 -10.16
C SER A 8 -29.18 70.81 -10.60
N ASN A 9 -28.83 70.68 -11.90
CA ASN A 9 -28.12 69.47 -12.39
C ASN A 9 -26.61 69.49 -12.12
N PHE A 10 -26.01 70.66 -11.94
CA PHE A 10 -24.55 70.75 -11.66
C PHE A 10 -24.22 70.44 -10.19
N PHE A 11 -25.11 70.71 -9.24
CA PHE A 11 -24.90 70.36 -7.83
C PHE A 11 -25.18 68.89 -7.53
N SER A 12 -26.04 68.24 -8.32
CA SER A 12 -26.33 66.79 -8.12
C SER A 12 -25.21 65.89 -8.65
N ILE A 13 -24.46 66.32 -9.68
CA ILE A 13 -23.34 65.54 -10.23
C ILE A 13 -22.12 65.62 -9.34
N PHE A 14 -21.85 66.74 -8.65
CA PHE A 14 -20.71 66.83 -7.70
C PHE A 14 -20.99 66.15 -6.36
N ALA A 15 -22.22 66.09 -5.91
CA ALA A 15 -22.60 65.39 -4.68
C ALA A 15 -22.58 63.86 -4.83
N THR A 16 -22.97 63.33 -5.99
CA THR A 16 -22.97 61.90 -6.27
C THR A 16 -21.57 61.37 -6.61
N SER A 17 -20.69 62.15 -7.22
CA SER A 17 -19.30 61.79 -7.49
C SER A 17 -18.47 61.65 -6.22
N ASN A 18 -18.58 62.57 -5.27
CA ASN A 18 -17.86 62.51 -4.01
C ASN A 18 -18.40 61.41 -3.06
N CYS A 19 -19.70 61.12 -3.11
CA CYS A 19 -20.29 60.05 -2.32
C CYS A 19 -19.86 58.65 -2.81
N ASN A 20 -19.66 58.46 -4.13
CA ASN A 20 -19.17 57.19 -4.64
C ASN A 20 -17.64 57.04 -4.43
N LEU A 21 -16.87 58.11 -4.42
CA LEU A 21 -15.45 58.04 -4.08
C LEU A 21 -15.27 57.76 -2.59
N MET A 22 -16.06 58.41 -1.76
CA MET A 22 -16.06 58.16 -0.29
C MET A 22 -16.57 56.79 0.05
N LYS A 23 -17.58 56.24 -0.64
CA LYS A 23 -18.04 54.87 -0.47
C LYS A 23 -16.98 53.83 -0.95
N LYS A 24 -16.29 54.11 -2.05
CA LYS A 24 -15.16 53.27 -2.49
C LYS A 24 -13.98 53.32 -1.54
N PHE A 25 -13.68 54.52 -0.99
CA PHE A 25 -12.61 54.69 -0.02
C PHE A 25 -12.98 54.02 1.35
N LEU A 26 -14.24 54.12 1.77
CA LEU A 26 -14.75 53.45 2.98
C LEU A 26 -14.79 51.92 2.78
N PHE A 27 -15.16 51.44 1.57
CA PHE A 27 -15.14 50.00 1.21
C PHE A 27 -13.71 49.49 1.13
N PHE A 28 -12.75 50.28 0.62
CA PHE A 28 -11.33 49.91 0.61
C PHE A 28 -10.74 49.95 2.04
N LEU A 29 -11.14 50.90 2.87
CA LEU A 29 -10.71 50.98 4.25
C LEU A 29 -11.33 49.86 5.12
N THR A 30 -12.61 49.50 4.89
CA THR A 30 -13.24 48.32 5.54
C THR A 30 -12.69 47.02 4.98
N ALA A 31 -12.36 46.92 3.69
CA ALA A 31 -11.66 45.74 3.14
C ALA A 31 -10.22 45.62 3.69
N LEU A 32 -9.50 46.74 3.86
CA LEU A 32 -8.19 46.75 4.54
C LEU A 32 -8.27 46.41 6.03
N LEU A 33 -9.32 46.87 6.73
CA LEU A 33 -9.57 46.50 8.13
C LEU A 33 -10.09 45.06 8.28
N CYS A 34 -10.80 44.50 7.30
CA CYS A 34 -11.22 43.11 7.32
C CYS A 34 -10.08 42.11 7.00
N VAL A 35 -8.98 42.57 6.39
CA VAL A 35 -7.79 41.72 6.15
C VAL A 35 -6.91 41.56 7.41
N SER A 36 -7.16 42.38 8.46
CA SER A 36 -6.35 42.38 9.69
C SER A 36 -6.98 41.67 10.90
N LEU A 37 -8.04 40.86 10.72
CA LEU A 37 -8.67 40.10 11.80
C LEU A 37 -8.77 38.58 11.53
N ALA A 38 -7.89 38.03 10.72
CA ALA A 38 -7.59 36.62 10.82
C ALA A 38 -6.61 36.45 12.00
N GLU A 39 -7.16 36.35 13.21
CA GLU A 39 -6.36 35.99 14.39
C GLU A 39 -5.66 34.65 14.08
N ALA A 40 -4.34 34.67 13.85
CA ALA A 40 -3.58 33.47 13.72
C ALA A 40 -3.49 32.80 15.09
N LYS A 41 -4.37 31.89 15.31
CA LYS A 41 -4.42 31.05 16.51
C LYS A 41 -3.27 30.06 16.48
N VAL A 42 -2.58 29.82 17.58
CA VAL A 42 -1.56 28.75 17.67
C VAL A 42 -2.17 27.45 17.18
N SER A 43 -1.52 26.82 16.21
CA SER A 43 -1.97 25.56 15.59
C SER A 43 -0.83 24.55 15.48
N LEU A 44 -1.22 23.28 15.44
CA LEU A 44 -0.34 22.13 15.29
C LEU A 44 -0.71 21.37 14.01
N PRO A 45 0.25 20.73 13.34
CA PRO A 45 -0.03 19.75 12.28
C PRO A 45 -0.94 18.62 12.74
N GLN A 46 -1.66 18.03 11.78
CA GLN A 46 -2.63 16.95 12.00
C GLN A 46 -2.01 15.69 12.68
N LEU A 47 -0.72 15.54 12.61
CA LEU A 47 -0.02 14.41 13.26
C LEU A 47 0.01 14.54 14.79
N PHE A 48 -0.08 15.77 15.34
CA PHE A 48 -0.09 16.01 16.78
C PHE A 48 -1.51 15.99 17.33
N GLN A 49 -1.94 14.83 17.77
CA GLN A 49 -3.30 14.63 18.30
C GLN A 49 -3.27 13.75 19.55
N SER A 50 -4.37 13.78 20.30
CA SER A 50 -4.55 12.90 21.46
C SER A 50 -4.39 11.44 21.07
N GLY A 51 -3.66 10.69 21.89
CA GLY A 51 -3.30 9.31 21.62
C GLY A 51 -2.00 9.11 20.84
N MET A 52 -1.30 10.16 20.41
CA MET A 52 -0.04 10.05 19.67
C MET A 52 1.07 9.36 20.46
N VAL A 53 2.05 8.82 19.72
CA VAL A 53 3.29 8.31 20.27
C VAL A 53 4.45 9.15 19.76
N LEU A 54 5.25 9.73 20.66
CA LEU A 54 6.47 10.48 20.35
C LEU A 54 7.69 9.59 20.51
N GLN A 55 8.69 9.75 19.64
CA GLN A 55 9.88 8.89 19.60
C GLN A 55 10.73 9.07 20.86
N ARG A 56 11.00 7.98 21.58
CA ARG A 56 11.96 7.93 22.70
C ARG A 56 13.40 8.01 22.23
N GLY A 57 14.29 8.43 23.11
CA GLY A 57 15.75 8.34 22.91
C GLY A 57 16.34 9.28 21.86
N LYS A 58 15.50 10.02 21.15
CA LYS A 58 15.87 11.08 20.20
C LYS A 58 15.33 12.43 20.69
N THR A 59 15.84 13.52 20.14
CA THR A 59 15.22 14.85 20.24
C THR A 59 13.81 14.76 19.67
N ILE A 60 12.84 15.38 20.33
CA ILE A 60 11.43 15.33 19.94
C ILE A 60 11.02 16.72 19.41
N PRO A 61 10.97 16.92 18.08
CA PRO A 61 10.52 18.16 17.49
C PRO A 61 9.01 18.30 17.64
N ILE A 62 8.58 19.45 18.13
CA ILE A 62 7.17 19.90 18.11
C ILE A 62 7.15 21.21 17.32
N TRP A 63 6.24 21.33 16.36
CA TRP A 63 6.17 22.50 15.48
C TRP A 63 4.73 22.85 15.13
N GLY A 64 4.54 24.05 14.60
CA GLY A 64 3.24 24.53 14.17
C GLY A 64 3.29 25.93 13.61
N LYS A 65 2.12 26.61 13.63
CA LYS A 65 1.96 27.99 13.22
C LYS A 65 1.39 28.83 14.35
N ALA A 66 1.76 30.12 14.38
CA ALA A 66 1.29 31.16 15.30
C ALA A 66 1.43 32.51 14.59
N ASP A 67 1.10 33.62 15.28
CA ASP A 67 1.42 34.93 14.74
C ASP A 67 2.94 35.15 14.68
N ALA A 68 3.39 35.91 13.69
CA ALA A 68 4.82 36.23 13.55
C ALA A 68 5.33 36.97 14.80
N GLY A 69 6.40 36.45 15.39
CA GLY A 69 6.97 36.98 16.63
C GLY A 69 6.27 36.53 17.90
N GLU A 70 5.19 35.75 17.84
CA GLU A 70 4.50 35.21 19.01
C GLU A 70 5.37 34.19 19.74
N THR A 71 5.45 34.32 21.09
CA THR A 71 6.09 33.31 21.93
C THR A 71 5.13 32.15 22.15
N VAL A 72 5.58 30.95 21.79
CA VAL A 72 4.83 29.71 21.98
C VAL A 72 5.49 28.87 23.08
N THR A 73 4.68 28.40 24.02
CA THR A 73 5.10 27.51 25.10
C THR A 73 4.49 26.14 24.93
N VAL A 74 5.35 25.11 24.85
CA VAL A 74 4.98 23.68 24.87
C VAL A 74 5.25 23.12 26.26
N THR A 75 4.25 22.57 26.94
CA THR A 75 4.40 21.88 28.22
C THR A 75 4.19 20.38 28.03
N LEU A 76 5.18 19.56 28.37
CA LEU A 76 5.08 18.12 28.39
C LEU A 76 5.69 17.56 29.68
N ASN A 77 4.98 16.66 30.35
CA ASN A 77 5.41 16.08 31.63
C ASN A 77 5.84 17.15 32.67
N LYS A 78 5.03 18.17 32.82
CA LYS A 78 5.22 19.34 33.76
C LYS A 78 6.45 20.20 33.45
N LYS A 79 7.16 20.00 32.35
CA LYS A 79 8.29 20.79 31.87
C LYS A 79 7.83 21.70 30.74
N GLN A 80 8.26 22.97 30.80
CA GLN A 80 7.93 23.97 29.80
C GLN A 80 9.13 24.23 28.88
N TYR A 81 8.84 24.43 27.61
CA TYR A 81 9.80 24.74 26.56
C TYR A 81 9.20 25.87 25.72
N THR A 82 9.97 26.90 25.46
CA THR A 82 9.51 28.07 24.71
C THR A 82 10.27 28.28 23.43
N THR A 83 9.60 28.84 22.44
CA THR A 83 10.17 29.29 21.17
C THR A 83 9.41 30.50 20.66
N VAL A 84 9.94 31.20 19.66
CA VAL A 84 9.30 32.34 19.02
C VAL A 84 8.99 31.97 17.57
N ALA A 85 7.80 32.30 17.08
CA ALA A 85 7.41 32.09 15.70
C ALA A 85 8.21 33.03 14.78
N ASP A 86 8.66 32.50 13.63
CA ASP A 86 9.41 33.26 12.62
C ASP A 86 8.52 34.29 11.90
N GLU A 87 9.10 35.08 11.00
CA GLU A 87 8.40 36.08 10.19
C GLU A 87 7.28 35.52 9.31
N HIS A 88 7.27 34.20 9.09
CA HIS A 88 6.24 33.45 8.36
C HIS A 88 5.24 32.77 9.27
N GLY A 89 5.30 33.05 10.59
CA GLY A 89 4.43 32.46 11.58
C GLY A 89 4.71 30.98 11.87
N ARG A 90 5.89 30.46 11.54
CA ARG A 90 6.27 29.07 11.82
C ARG A 90 7.08 29.01 13.09
N TRP A 91 6.75 28.08 13.94
CA TRP A 91 7.52 27.83 15.17
C TRP A 91 7.93 26.36 15.28
N ARG A 92 9.02 26.10 15.96
CA ARG A 92 9.51 24.78 16.34
C ARG A 92 10.18 24.87 17.71
N VAL A 93 9.94 23.85 18.53
CA VAL A 93 10.67 23.60 19.76
C VAL A 93 11.16 22.16 19.77
N ASP A 94 12.41 21.96 20.12
CA ASP A 94 13.04 20.65 20.22
C ASP A 94 13.08 20.20 21.68
N LEU A 95 12.22 19.27 22.05
CA LEU A 95 12.21 18.70 23.38
C LEU A 95 13.38 17.72 23.55
N PRO A 96 13.97 17.62 24.77
CA PRO A 96 15.07 16.71 25.00
C PRO A 96 14.63 15.25 24.89
N LYS A 97 15.61 14.37 24.72
CA LYS A 97 15.42 12.91 24.71
C LYS A 97 14.67 12.45 25.97
N MET A 98 13.63 11.66 25.79
CA MET A 98 12.82 11.08 26.86
C MET A 98 12.90 9.56 26.87
N LYS A 99 12.74 8.96 28.06
CA LYS A 99 12.54 7.51 28.21
C LYS A 99 11.10 7.15 27.85
N ALA A 100 10.87 5.88 27.49
CA ALA A 100 9.53 5.36 27.28
C ALA A 100 8.63 5.57 28.50
N GLY A 101 7.36 5.85 28.27
CA GLY A 101 6.37 6.06 29.33
C GLY A 101 5.12 6.79 28.87
N GLY A 102 4.32 7.20 29.81
CA GLY A 102 3.02 7.84 29.60
C GLY A 102 1.88 7.05 30.28
N PRO A 103 0.63 7.46 30.09
CA PRO A 103 0.21 8.59 29.26
C PRO A 103 0.54 9.96 29.90
N PHE A 104 0.93 10.91 29.06
CA PHE A 104 1.18 12.29 29.42
C PHE A 104 0.13 13.20 28.76
N THR A 105 -0.02 14.42 29.31
CA THR A 105 -0.71 15.51 28.63
C THR A 105 0.32 16.48 28.08
N MET A 106 0.19 16.89 26.82
CA MET A 106 0.94 17.96 26.20
C MET A 106 0.02 19.19 26.06
N GLU A 107 0.52 20.33 26.47
CA GLU A 107 -0.18 21.62 26.34
C GLU A 107 0.64 22.54 25.45
N VAL A 108 -0.01 23.24 24.51
CA VAL A 108 0.61 24.27 23.68
C VAL A 108 -0.18 25.55 23.80
N LYS A 109 0.52 26.67 24.11
CA LYS A 109 -0.08 27.97 24.34
C LYS A 109 0.78 29.06 23.73
N GLY A 110 0.16 30.03 23.06
CA GLY A 110 0.76 31.32 22.73
C GLY A 110 0.70 32.29 23.88
N GLU A 111 1.53 33.33 23.86
CA GLU A 111 1.54 34.40 24.89
C GLU A 111 0.38 35.34 24.73
N GLU A 112 -0.17 35.54 23.55
CA GLU A 112 -1.29 36.45 23.35
C GLU A 112 -2.52 36.00 24.13
N ALA A 113 -3.18 36.99 24.80
CA ALA A 113 -4.30 36.75 25.72
C ALA A 113 -5.52 36.04 25.09
N LYS A 114 -5.57 35.99 23.76
CA LYS A 114 -6.62 35.36 22.97
C LYS A 114 -6.26 33.94 22.43
N SER A 115 -5.00 33.52 22.57
CA SER A 115 -4.58 32.18 22.16
C SER A 115 -5.19 31.13 23.09
N GLU A 116 -6.16 30.36 22.57
CA GLU A 116 -6.68 29.19 23.29
C GLU A 116 -5.59 28.17 23.50
N LYS A 117 -5.50 27.64 24.70
CA LYS A 117 -4.61 26.54 25.02
C LYS A 117 -5.04 25.27 24.28
N LEU A 118 -4.13 24.68 23.45
CA LEU A 118 -4.32 23.38 22.87
C LEU A 118 -3.91 22.33 23.89
N VAL A 119 -4.77 21.34 24.12
CA VAL A 119 -4.52 20.25 25.07
C VAL A 119 -4.55 18.93 24.27
N ILE A 120 -3.46 18.17 24.35
CA ILE A 120 -3.30 16.89 23.70
C ILE A 120 -3.09 15.84 24.78
N ASP A 121 -4.09 15.01 24.97
CA ASP A 121 -4.10 14.01 26.04
C ASP A 121 -3.61 12.64 25.56
N ASN A 122 -3.29 11.78 26.52
CA ASN A 122 -2.92 10.39 26.28
C ASN A 122 -1.70 10.24 25.35
N VAL A 123 -0.71 11.12 25.51
CA VAL A 123 0.56 11.08 24.76
C VAL A 123 1.46 9.99 25.35
N LEU A 124 1.94 9.08 24.50
CA LEU A 124 2.91 8.07 24.88
C LEU A 124 4.30 8.45 24.35
N ILE A 125 5.34 8.07 25.06
CA ILE A 125 6.72 8.09 24.59
C ILE A 125 7.13 6.65 24.31
N GLY A 126 7.50 6.35 23.08
CA GLY A 126 7.78 4.99 22.63
C GLY A 126 8.59 4.94 21.35
N ASP A 127 8.52 3.85 20.62
CA ASP A 127 9.16 3.70 19.31
C ASP A 127 8.15 4.03 18.19
N VAL A 128 8.56 4.86 17.23
CA VAL A 128 7.71 5.30 16.13
C VAL A 128 8.26 4.81 14.81
N TRP A 129 7.42 4.16 14.03
CA TRP A 129 7.75 3.55 12.74
C TRP A 129 6.92 4.16 11.63
N LEU A 130 7.55 4.52 10.52
CA LEU A 130 6.88 4.97 9.30
C LEU A 130 6.83 3.79 8.31
N LEU A 131 5.64 3.35 7.96
CA LEU A 131 5.39 2.35 6.96
C LEU A 131 4.89 3.02 5.69
N SER A 132 5.63 2.88 4.59
CA SER A 132 5.30 3.56 3.34
C SER A 132 5.48 2.64 2.13
N GLY A 133 4.89 3.03 1.01
CA GLY A 133 4.93 2.27 -0.23
C GLY A 133 3.59 2.23 -0.96
N GLN A 134 3.24 1.06 -1.52
CA GLN A 134 2.00 0.89 -2.25
C GLN A 134 1.03 -0.09 -1.56
N SER A 135 0.09 -0.68 -2.31
CA SER A 135 -1.03 -1.45 -1.76
C SER A 135 -0.64 -2.57 -0.78
N ASN A 136 0.50 -3.23 -0.97
CA ASN A 136 0.89 -4.36 -0.14
C ASN A 136 1.20 -3.99 1.32
N ILE A 137 1.68 -2.77 1.61
CA ILE A 137 1.84 -2.30 2.99
C ILE A 137 0.49 -1.88 3.60
N ASP A 138 -0.51 -1.60 2.78
CA ASP A 138 -1.83 -1.09 3.19
C ASP A 138 -2.93 -2.18 3.23
N VAL A 139 -2.60 -3.44 2.95
CA VAL A 139 -3.53 -4.57 3.14
C VAL A 139 -4.02 -4.56 4.58
N THR A 140 -5.34 -4.44 4.75
CA THR A 140 -5.96 -4.23 6.07
C THR A 140 -6.07 -5.51 6.90
N ILE A 141 -6.25 -5.35 8.21
CA ILE A 141 -6.58 -6.45 9.12
C ILE A 141 -7.86 -7.17 8.67
N GLU A 142 -8.89 -6.44 8.26
CA GLU A 142 -10.12 -7.02 7.71
C GLU A 142 -9.83 -8.02 6.59
N ARG A 143 -8.92 -7.67 5.68
CA ARG A 143 -8.58 -8.52 4.54
C ARG A 143 -7.83 -9.80 4.95
N VAL A 144 -6.93 -9.72 5.94
CA VAL A 144 -6.15 -10.86 6.41
C VAL A 144 -6.81 -11.61 7.57
N TYR A 145 -7.89 -11.10 8.13
CA TYR A 145 -8.57 -11.65 9.29
C TYR A 145 -8.82 -13.16 9.21
N PRO A 146 -9.29 -13.74 8.09
CA PRO A 146 -9.50 -15.18 8.01
C PRO A 146 -8.23 -16.03 8.18
N GLN A 147 -7.04 -15.46 7.93
CA GLN A 147 -5.77 -16.14 8.15
C GLN A 147 -5.32 -16.13 9.61
N TYR A 148 -5.79 -15.17 10.41
CA TYR A 148 -5.30 -14.91 11.77
C TYR A 148 -6.45 -14.66 12.76
N THR A 149 -7.62 -15.26 12.50
CA THR A 149 -8.87 -15.02 13.23
C THR A 149 -8.69 -15.08 14.74
N GLN A 150 -8.12 -16.19 15.24
CA GLN A 150 -7.92 -16.39 16.68
C GLN A 150 -7.00 -15.33 17.29
N GLU A 151 -5.90 -15.00 16.62
CA GLU A 151 -4.93 -14.01 17.14
C GLU A 151 -5.52 -12.61 17.18
N ILE A 152 -6.22 -12.20 16.12
CA ILE A 152 -6.85 -10.89 16.04
C ILE A 152 -7.98 -10.76 17.07
N ASP A 153 -8.75 -11.83 17.27
CA ASP A 153 -9.87 -11.84 18.21
C ASP A 153 -9.46 -11.79 19.69
N THR A 154 -8.26 -12.21 19.99
CA THR A 154 -7.78 -12.33 21.39
C THR A 154 -6.76 -11.27 21.77
N TYR A 155 -6.25 -10.46 20.83
CA TYR A 155 -5.20 -9.49 21.09
C TYR A 155 -5.68 -8.05 21.06
N GLU A 156 -5.54 -7.37 22.18
CA GLU A 156 -5.71 -5.93 22.32
C GLU A 156 -4.54 -5.34 23.09
N ASN A 157 -4.03 -4.19 22.65
CA ASN A 157 -2.95 -3.51 23.35
C ASN A 157 -3.07 -1.97 23.18
N PRO A 158 -3.49 -1.22 24.23
CA PRO A 158 -3.64 0.21 24.14
C PRO A 158 -2.31 0.97 24.04
N GLN A 159 -1.17 0.32 24.19
CA GLN A 159 0.15 0.95 24.01
C GLN A 159 0.67 0.85 22.57
N ILE A 160 -0.04 0.14 21.68
CA ILE A 160 0.22 0.17 20.25
C ILE A 160 -0.78 1.11 19.61
N ARG A 161 -0.30 2.14 18.91
CA ARG A 161 -1.10 3.19 18.29
C ARG A 161 -0.89 3.19 16.80
N LEU A 162 -1.99 3.23 16.08
CA LEU A 162 -2.02 3.22 14.62
C LEU A 162 -2.52 4.58 14.12
N PHE A 163 -1.80 5.17 13.16
CA PHE A 163 -2.16 6.39 12.45
C PHE A 163 -2.10 6.13 10.95
N ARG A 164 -3.08 6.60 10.19
CA ARG A 164 -3.08 6.47 8.74
C ARG A 164 -3.22 7.83 8.07
N VAL A 165 -2.24 8.17 7.23
CA VAL A 165 -2.24 9.37 6.42
C VAL A 165 -3.28 9.25 5.31
N GLN A 166 -4.15 10.25 5.17
CA GLN A 166 -5.11 10.31 4.07
C GLN A 166 -4.39 10.64 2.76
N ASN A 167 -4.71 9.90 1.72
CA ASN A 167 -4.13 10.07 0.39
C ASN A 167 -4.39 11.46 -0.19
N SER A 168 -3.34 12.12 -0.65
CA SER A 168 -3.36 13.43 -1.30
C SER A 168 -2.17 13.59 -2.22
N THR A 169 -2.29 14.44 -3.23
CA THR A 169 -1.23 14.74 -4.20
C THR A 169 -0.96 16.24 -4.29
N SER A 170 0.24 16.61 -4.71
CA SER A 170 0.57 18.00 -5.03
C SER A 170 1.53 18.10 -6.22
N THR A 171 1.08 18.73 -7.28
CA THR A 171 1.88 19.12 -8.46
C THR A 171 2.58 20.47 -8.28
N HIS A 172 2.11 21.30 -7.33
CA HIS A 172 2.57 22.68 -7.07
C HIS A 172 3.65 22.79 -5.98
N GLY A 173 4.36 21.70 -5.67
CA GLY A 173 5.36 21.67 -4.60
C GLY A 173 4.82 21.15 -3.28
N VAL A 174 5.62 21.29 -2.24
CA VAL A 174 5.36 20.69 -0.94
C VAL A 174 4.18 21.34 -0.19
N LYS A 175 3.46 20.52 0.57
CA LYS A 175 2.39 20.98 1.49
C LYS A 175 2.96 21.17 2.89
N ASP A 176 2.34 22.07 3.65
CA ASP A 176 2.71 22.32 5.05
C ASP A 176 2.17 21.25 6.00
N ASP A 177 1.03 20.63 5.65
CA ASP A 177 0.35 19.63 6.49
C ASP A 177 -0.36 18.57 5.63
N ILE A 178 -0.64 17.42 6.25
CA ILE A 178 -1.48 16.36 5.69
C ILE A 178 -2.96 16.72 5.81
N LEU A 179 -3.83 15.97 5.11
CA LEU A 179 -5.27 16.23 5.17
C LEU A 179 -5.85 15.94 6.57
N PRO A 180 -6.80 16.80 7.06
CA PRO A 180 -7.46 16.62 8.35
C PRO A 180 -8.37 15.38 8.42
N THR A 181 -8.66 14.76 7.27
CA THR A 181 -9.39 13.47 7.17
C THR A 181 -8.49 12.26 7.39
N SER A 182 -7.20 12.45 7.71
CA SER A 182 -6.32 11.36 8.15
C SER A 182 -6.90 10.65 9.38
N ILE A 183 -6.74 9.32 9.43
CA ILE A 183 -7.24 8.54 10.56
C ILE A 183 -6.32 8.77 11.75
N ASN A 184 -6.87 9.34 12.80
CA ASN A 184 -6.17 9.70 14.02
C ASN A 184 -5.56 8.51 14.74
N TRP A 185 -4.61 8.77 15.64
CA TRP A 185 -4.00 7.79 16.52
C TRP A 185 -5.04 6.95 17.27
N LYS A 186 -5.12 5.68 16.93
CA LYS A 186 -6.06 4.72 17.53
C LYS A 186 -5.29 3.59 18.21
N PRO A 187 -5.69 3.22 19.45
CA PRO A 187 -5.12 2.04 20.09
C PRO A 187 -5.53 0.76 19.36
N VAL A 188 -4.69 -0.25 19.43
CA VAL A 188 -5.02 -1.58 18.93
C VAL A 188 -6.08 -2.20 19.82
N THR A 189 -7.30 -2.22 19.30
CA THR A 189 -8.47 -2.94 19.82
C THR A 189 -9.15 -3.64 18.66
N LYS A 190 -10.01 -4.62 18.92
CA LYS A 190 -10.83 -5.27 17.87
C LYS A 190 -11.54 -4.26 16.98
N GLN A 191 -12.09 -3.22 17.60
CA GLN A 191 -12.89 -2.20 16.91
C GLN A 191 -12.06 -1.29 16.01
N ASN A 192 -10.88 -0.87 16.51
CA ASN A 192 -10.04 0.11 15.83
C ASN A 192 -9.13 -0.52 14.78
N ALA A 193 -8.71 -1.78 14.96
CA ALA A 193 -7.68 -2.40 14.14
C ALA A 193 -8.16 -2.76 12.72
N TRP A 194 -9.45 -2.95 12.49
CA TRP A 194 -10.03 -3.48 11.26
C TRP A 194 -9.53 -2.82 9.98
N LEU A 195 -9.46 -1.49 9.97
CA LEU A 195 -9.10 -0.69 8.78
C LEU A 195 -7.62 -0.32 8.71
N PHE A 196 -6.79 -0.79 9.65
CA PHE A 196 -5.36 -0.53 9.64
C PHE A 196 -4.57 -1.59 8.87
N SER A 197 -3.36 -1.19 8.44
CA SER A 197 -2.38 -2.08 7.82
C SER A 197 -2.11 -3.32 8.68
N ALA A 198 -2.29 -4.49 8.12
CA ALA A 198 -1.96 -5.75 8.79
C ALA A 198 -0.47 -5.87 9.08
N ALA A 199 0.39 -5.47 8.14
CA ALA A 199 1.83 -5.44 8.36
C ALA A 199 2.21 -4.49 9.52
N GLY A 200 1.55 -3.32 9.60
CA GLY A 200 1.76 -2.38 10.70
C GLY A 200 1.27 -2.90 12.05
N TYR A 201 0.11 -3.54 12.07
CA TYR A 201 -0.43 -4.17 13.27
C TYR A 201 0.50 -5.25 13.83
N PHE A 202 0.92 -6.20 12.99
CA PHE A 202 1.79 -7.29 13.43
C PHE A 202 3.21 -6.80 13.76
N LEU A 203 3.73 -5.80 13.04
CA LEU A 203 5.01 -5.17 13.40
C LEU A 203 4.93 -4.50 14.77
N GLY A 204 3.90 -3.69 15.01
CA GLY A 204 3.69 -3.05 16.31
C GLY A 204 3.59 -4.06 17.47
N LYS A 205 2.84 -5.15 17.25
CA LYS A 205 2.73 -6.24 18.22
C LYS A 205 4.09 -6.87 18.51
N ARG A 206 4.83 -7.29 17.49
CA ARG A 206 6.14 -7.91 17.61
C ARG A 206 7.15 -7.00 18.32
N MET A 207 7.18 -5.71 17.96
CA MET A 207 8.12 -4.75 18.56
C MET A 207 7.77 -4.46 20.01
N PHE A 208 6.47 -4.42 20.35
CA PHE A 208 6.02 -4.31 21.73
C PHE A 208 6.41 -5.54 22.56
N GLU A 209 6.18 -6.74 22.06
CA GLU A 209 6.54 -8.00 22.73
C GLU A 209 8.07 -8.09 22.97
N LYS A 210 8.88 -7.60 22.02
CA LYS A 210 10.34 -7.56 22.17
C LYS A 210 10.81 -6.55 23.22
N THR A 211 10.21 -5.36 23.25
CA THR A 211 10.78 -4.21 23.97
C THR A 211 10.01 -3.82 25.22
N ASN A 212 8.75 -4.24 25.30
CA ASN A 212 7.76 -3.79 26.30
C ASN A 212 7.66 -2.23 26.35
N VAL A 213 7.73 -1.59 25.19
CA VAL A 213 7.72 -0.13 25.01
C VAL A 213 6.55 0.24 24.11
N PRO A 214 5.84 1.35 24.37
CA PRO A 214 4.78 1.83 23.48
C PRO A 214 5.24 1.94 22.03
N GLN A 215 4.35 1.59 21.10
CA GLN A 215 4.63 1.58 19.66
C GLN A 215 3.70 2.53 18.92
N GLY A 216 4.25 3.42 18.10
CA GLY A 216 3.53 4.26 17.17
C GLY A 216 3.78 3.80 15.72
N ILE A 217 2.72 3.47 15.01
CA ILE A 217 2.78 3.05 13.62
C ILE A 217 2.09 4.10 12.75
N ILE A 218 2.86 4.77 11.90
CA ILE A 218 2.35 5.72 10.91
C ILE A 218 2.34 5.02 9.56
N VAL A 219 1.16 4.85 8.96
CA VAL A 219 1.00 4.28 7.62
C VAL A 219 0.76 5.41 6.63
N ASN A 220 1.65 5.52 5.65
CA ASN A 220 1.62 6.52 4.58
C ASN A 220 1.85 5.81 3.24
N SER A 221 0.78 5.37 2.60
CA SER A 221 0.84 4.51 1.41
C SER A 221 -0.26 4.81 0.42
N TRP A 222 -0.01 4.51 -0.86
CA TRP A 222 -1.04 4.59 -1.90
C TRP A 222 -0.86 3.45 -2.91
N GLY A 223 -1.89 2.62 -3.07
CA GLY A 223 -1.88 1.47 -3.99
C GLY A 223 -1.64 1.86 -5.44
N GLY A 224 -0.84 1.04 -6.15
CA GLY A 224 -0.54 1.22 -7.57
C GLY A 224 0.41 2.37 -7.90
N THR A 225 1.08 2.98 -6.92
CA THR A 225 1.96 4.12 -7.16
C THR A 225 3.41 3.71 -7.41
N PRO A 226 4.09 4.33 -8.39
CA PRO A 226 5.50 4.09 -8.65
C PRO A 226 6.39 4.85 -7.65
N ILE A 227 7.63 4.37 -7.47
CA ILE A 227 8.59 4.95 -6.51
C ILE A 227 8.89 6.44 -6.79
N GLU A 228 8.89 6.86 -8.05
CA GLU A 228 9.18 8.23 -8.47
C GLU A 228 8.22 9.27 -7.86
N ALA A 229 6.99 8.86 -7.55
CA ALA A 229 6.02 9.73 -6.88
C ALA A 229 6.44 10.11 -5.45
N TRP A 230 7.31 9.32 -4.82
CA TRP A 230 7.75 9.44 -3.44
C TRP A 230 9.14 10.09 -3.27
N ILE A 231 9.77 10.52 -4.37
CA ILE A 231 11.11 11.15 -4.37
C ILE A 231 10.96 12.66 -4.58
N SER A 232 11.79 13.47 -3.93
CA SER A 232 11.79 14.92 -4.09
C SER A 232 12.19 15.35 -5.52
N ALA A 233 11.69 16.49 -5.96
CA ALA A 233 12.02 17.05 -7.26
C ALA A 233 13.53 17.30 -7.39
N ASP A 234 14.19 17.83 -6.35
CA ASP A 234 15.62 18.14 -6.35
C ASP A 234 16.47 16.87 -6.55
N SER A 235 16.07 15.75 -5.93
CA SER A 235 16.77 14.47 -6.07
C SER A 235 16.62 13.84 -7.46
N LEU A 236 15.50 14.12 -8.16
CA LEU A 236 15.26 13.64 -9.52
C LEU A 236 15.82 14.56 -10.59
N GLN A 237 15.87 15.87 -10.33
CA GLN A 237 16.15 16.88 -11.35
C GLN A 237 17.46 16.68 -12.10
N ARG A 238 18.54 16.24 -11.40
CA ARG A 238 19.85 16.08 -11.99
C ARG A 238 19.91 14.95 -13.03
N ASP A 239 19.38 13.78 -12.67
CA ASP A 239 19.57 12.56 -13.46
C ASP A 239 18.30 12.20 -14.27
N TYR A 240 17.15 12.70 -13.85
CA TYR A 240 15.82 12.41 -14.44
C TYR A 240 14.98 13.68 -14.68
N PRO A 241 15.49 14.72 -15.34
CA PRO A 241 14.79 16.00 -15.48
C PRO A 241 13.43 15.89 -16.21
N MET A 242 13.26 14.88 -17.07
CA MET A 242 12.02 14.65 -17.78
C MET A 242 10.88 14.20 -16.85
N LEU A 243 11.20 13.50 -15.76
CA LEU A 243 10.20 13.14 -14.74
C LEU A 243 9.64 14.39 -14.06
N VAL A 244 10.51 15.32 -13.68
CA VAL A 244 10.11 16.58 -13.04
C VAL A 244 9.28 17.44 -14.02
N LYS A 245 9.68 17.51 -15.29
CA LYS A 245 8.91 18.21 -16.34
C LYS A 245 7.53 17.60 -16.55
N ARG A 246 7.39 16.28 -16.48
CA ARG A 246 6.10 15.59 -16.58
C ARG A 246 5.13 16.08 -15.50
N THR A 247 5.57 16.22 -14.26
CA THR A 247 4.73 16.75 -13.17
C THR A 247 4.36 18.21 -13.40
N ALA A 248 5.30 19.03 -13.88
CA ALA A 248 5.04 20.44 -14.18
C ALA A 248 3.94 20.66 -15.24
N PHE A 249 3.79 19.75 -16.21
CA PHE A 249 2.69 19.81 -17.18
C PHE A 249 1.30 19.80 -16.49
N TYR A 250 1.17 19.04 -15.40
CA TYR A 250 -0.09 18.92 -14.65
C TYR A 250 -0.29 20.01 -13.57
N GLN A 251 0.49 21.10 -13.61
CA GLN A 251 0.24 22.28 -12.76
C GLN A 251 -0.89 23.16 -13.33
N ASN A 252 -1.38 22.88 -14.53
CA ASN A 252 -2.60 23.51 -15.05
C ASN A 252 -3.84 22.91 -14.37
N ASP A 253 -4.24 23.50 -13.25
CA ASP A 253 -5.37 23.01 -12.44
C ASP A 253 -6.70 23.01 -13.20
N GLU A 254 -6.93 23.94 -14.10
CA GLU A 254 -8.15 24.00 -14.91
C GLU A 254 -8.21 22.80 -15.87
N TYR A 255 -7.11 22.52 -16.55
CA TYR A 255 -7.00 21.33 -17.39
C TYR A 255 -7.23 20.05 -16.58
N VAL A 256 -6.54 19.89 -15.45
CA VAL A 256 -6.67 18.71 -14.59
C VAL A 256 -8.10 18.53 -14.11
N LYS A 257 -8.73 19.59 -13.58
CA LYS A 257 -10.12 19.56 -13.10
C LYS A 257 -11.10 19.22 -14.22
N ALA A 258 -10.90 19.80 -15.41
CA ALA A 258 -11.74 19.53 -16.58
C ALA A 258 -11.65 18.07 -17.01
N GLN A 259 -10.43 17.50 -17.09
CA GLN A 259 -10.22 16.09 -17.44
C GLN A 259 -10.80 15.15 -16.39
N MET A 260 -10.54 15.38 -15.10
CA MET A 260 -11.07 14.56 -14.02
C MET A 260 -12.61 14.58 -13.99
N LYS A 261 -13.22 15.75 -14.20
CA LYS A 261 -14.67 15.90 -14.28
C LYS A 261 -15.24 15.16 -15.49
N ALA A 262 -14.64 15.31 -16.67
CA ALA A 262 -15.06 14.63 -17.89
C ALA A 262 -14.99 13.10 -17.71
N ASN A 263 -13.90 12.59 -17.13
CA ASN A 263 -13.73 11.17 -16.86
C ASN A 263 -14.75 10.64 -15.85
N ALA A 264 -14.98 11.36 -14.75
CA ALA A 264 -15.97 10.98 -13.75
C ALA A 264 -17.40 10.92 -14.34
N GLU A 265 -17.77 11.90 -15.15
CA GLU A 265 -19.06 11.95 -15.82
C GLU A 265 -19.20 10.83 -16.85
N ALA A 266 -18.16 10.56 -17.65
CA ALA A 266 -18.17 9.47 -18.63
C ALA A 266 -18.30 8.09 -17.96
N ASN A 267 -17.61 7.85 -16.84
CA ASN A 267 -17.74 6.63 -16.06
C ASN A 267 -19.14 6.48 -15.47
N LYS A 268 -19.70 7.56 -14.90
CA LYS A 268 -21.05 7.57 -14.35
C LYS A 268 -22.11 7.28 -15.43
N GLN A 269 -21.95 7.86 -16.61
CA GLN A 269 -22.84 7.59 -17.75
C GLN A 269 -22.72 6.15 -18.21
N TRP A 270 -21.51 5.61 -18.27
CA TRP A 270 -21.28 4.21 -18.61
C TRP A 270 -21.98 3.26 -17.62
N ASP A 271 -21.82 3.51 -16.30
CA ASP A 271 -22.48 2.71 -15.26
C ASP A 271 -24.02 2.82 -15.33
N ALA A 272 -24.55 4.01 -15.62
CA ALA A 272 -26.00 4.21 -15.78
C ALA A 272 -26.56 3.45 -16.98
N LEU A 273 -25.89 3.53 -18.14
CA LEU A 273 -26.28 2.80 -19.35
C LEU A 273 -26.20 1.29 -19.15
N LEU A 274 -25.14 0.80 -18.48
CA LEU A 274 -25.01 -0.61 -18.14
C LEU A 274 -26.18 -1.10 -17.28
N ASN A 275 -26.51 -0.36 -16.22
CA ASN A 275 -27.59 -0.74 -15.29
C ASN A 275 -28.98 -0.63 -15.93
N GLU A 276 -29.20 0.31 -16.85
CA GLU A 276 -30.43 0.41 -17.62
C GLU A 276 -30.58 -0.77 -18.59
N ALA A 277 -29.51 -1.09 -19.33
CA ALA A 277 -29.51 -2.16 -20.31
C ALA A 277 -29.60 -3.56 -19.67
N ASP A 278 -29.04 -3.73 -18.47
CA ASP A 278 -29.00 -5.01 -17.73
C ASP A 278 -29.96 -4.98 -16.51
N ALA A 279 -31.17 -4.45 -16.70
CA ALA A 279 -32.13 -4.24 -15.62
C ALA A 279 -32.95 -5.50 -15.24
N THR A 280 -32.74 -6.64 -15.90
CA THR A 280 -33.55 -7.85 -15.61
C THR A 280 -33.23 -8.40 -14.23
N GLN A 281 -34.29 -8.79 -13.51
CA GLN A 281 -34.20 -9.49 -12.23
C GLN A 281 -34.49 -11.00 -12.36
N ASP A 282 -34.72 -11.50 -13.57
CA ASP A 282 -35.10 -12.90 -13.78
C ASP A 282 -33.93 -13.85 -13.47
N TYR A 283 -32.71 -13.45 -13.78
CA TYR A 283 -31.54 -14.31 -13.64
C TYR A 283 -31.16 -14.60 -12.18
N ILE A 284 -31.70 -13.88 -11.20
CA ILE A 284 -31.48 -14.14 -9.78
C ILE A 284 -32.47 -15.14 -9.18
N ARG A 285 -33.58 -15.41 -9.88
CA ARG A 285 -34.67 -16.23 -9.37
C ARG A 285 -34.28 -17.70 -9.35
N LEU A 286 -34.74 -18.42 -8.31
CA LEU A 286 -34.52 -19.86 -8.18
C LEU A 286 -35.19 -20.66 -9.30
N ASP A 287 -36.40 -20.25 -9.69
CA ASP A 287 -37.25 -20.93 -10.69
C ASP A 287 -36.94 -20.53 -12.14
N TYR A 288 -35.89 -19.73 -12.38
CA TYR A 288 -35.47 -19.39 -13.72
C TYR A 288 -34.77 -20.58 -14.42
N ASP A 289 -35.21 -20.89 -15.64
CA ASP A 289 -34.66 -21.97 -16.46
C ASP A 289 -33.36 -21.54 -17.15
N ASP A 290 -32.23 -22.03 -16.65
CA ASP A 290 -30.90 -21.77 -17.21
C ASP A 290 -30.32 -22.98 -17.98
N THR A 291 -31.15 -23.96 -18.33
CA THR A 291 -30.71 -25.19 -19.03
C THR A 291 -30.00 -24.89 -20.35
N ASN A 292 -30.45 -23.85 -21.06
CA ASN A 292 -29.91 -23.42 -22.36
C ASN A 292 -28.66 -22.52 -22.24
N TRP A 293 -28.23 -22.16 -21.01
CA TRP A 293 -27.03 -21.36 -20.83
C TRP A 293 -25.78 -22.17 -21.13
N GLN A 294 -24.75 -21.46 -21.61
CA GLN A 294 -23.44 -22.06 -21.83
C GLN A 294 -22.86 -22.58 -20.52
N THR A 295 -22.30 -23.80 -20.52
CA THR A 295 -21.54 -24.30 -19.37
C THR A 295 -20.07 -23.90 -19.54
N ILE A 296 -19.51 -23.27 -18.50
CA ILE A 296 -18.09 -22.89 -18.44
C ILE A 296 -17.40 -23.59 -17.25
N ASN A 297 -16.08 -23.66 -17.29
CA ASN A 297 -15.26 -24.07 -16.15
C ASN A 297 -14.46 -22.88 -15.64
N GLN A 298 -14.64 -22.53 -14.34
CA GLN A 298 -14.03 -21.35 -13.73
C GLN A 298 -12.50 -21.31 -13.80
N ASN A 299 -11.84 -22.47 -13.84
CA ASN A 299 -10.38 -22.57 -13.81
C ASN A 299 -9.71 -22.19 -15.16
N ASN A 300 -10.47 -22.14 -16.25
CA ASN A 300 -9.97 -21.79 -17.58
C ASN A 300 -10.87 -20.82 -18.36
N TRP A 301 -11.94 -20.32 -17.74
CA TRP A 301 -12.82 -19.39 -18.39
C TRP A 301 -12.27 -17.96 -18.37
N THR A 302 -12.40 -17.30 -19.50
CA THR A 302 -12.07 -15.89 -19.66
C THR A 302 -13.03 -15.25 -20.66
N TRP A 303 -13.57 -14.10 -20.28
CA TRP A 303 -14.37 -13.28 -21.18
C TRP A 303 -13.70 -11.93 -21.43
N ARG A 304 -13.51 -11.58 -22.71
CA ARG A 304 -12.80 -10.36 -23.13
C ARG A 304 -13.73 -9.21 -23.52
N GLY A 305 -15.02 -9.39 -23.43
CA GLY A 305 -16.01 -8.33 -23.62
C GLY A 305 -16.02 -7.38 -22.43
N THR A 306 -16.62 -6.20 -22.63
CA THR A 306 -16.95 -5.25 -21.55
C THR A 306 -18.47 -5.19 -21.37
N GLY A 307 -18.94 -5.00 -20.13
CA GLY A 307 -20.34 -5.07 -19.79
C GLY A 307 -20.62 -6.07 -18.68
N THR A 308 -21.67 -6.88 -18.82
CA THR A 308 -22.05 -7.89 -17.81
C THR A 308 -22.11 -9.31 -18.37
N VAL A 309 -21.73 -10.25 -17.50
CA VAL A 309 -21.95 -11.68 -17.65
C VAL A 309 -22.68 -12.18 -16.41
N TRP A 310 -23.73 -12.94 -16.61
CA TRP A 310 -24.42 -13.63 -15.54
C TRP A 310 -23.91 -15.07 -15.41
N LEU A 311 -23.57 -15.44 -14.20
CA LEU A 311 -23.13 -16.78 -13.85
C LEU A 311 -24.12 -17.37 -12.85
N ARG A 312 -24.49 -18.65 -13.04
CA ARG A 312 -25.40 -19.35 -12.14
C ARG A 312 -24.84 -20.72 -11.80
N GLN A 313 -25.01 -21.10 -10.53
CA GLN A 313 -24.65 -22.44 -10.06
C GLN A 313 -25.70 -22.96 -9.08
N HIS A 314 -26.19 -24.16 -9.35
CA HIS A 314 -27.11 -24.89 -8.49
C HIS A 314 -26.33 -25.67 -7.44
N ILE A 315 -26.78 -25.56 -6.17
CA ILE A 315 -26.16 -26.23 -5.04
C ILE A 315 -27.23 -26.99 -4.28
N ASN A 316 -27.03 -28.29 -4.07
CA ASN A 316 -27.94 -29.10 -3.28
C ASN A 316 -27.52 -29.04 -1.80
N ILE A 317 -28.39 -28.50 -0.95
CA ILE A 317 -28.21 -28.34 0.49
C ILE A 317 -29.00 -29.43 1.22
N ASN A 318 -28.30 -30.18 2.07
CA ASN A 318 -28.95 -31.22 2.88
C ASN A 318 -29.77 -30.60 4.04
N LYS A 319 -30.55 -31.41 4.71
CA LYS A 319 -31.41 -31.00 5.84
C LYS A 319 -30.61 -30.44 7.03
N GLU A 320 -29.39 -30.92 7.22
CA GLU A 320 -28.54 -30.48 8.32
C GLU A 320 -28.09 -29.03 8.16
N HIS A 321 -27.77 -28.60 6.92
CA HIS A 321 -27.29 -27.27 6.60
C HIS A 321 -28.42 -26.30 6.21
N ALA A 322 -29.61 -26.84 5.93
CA ALA A 322 -30.76 -26.00 5.61
C ALA A 322 -31.04 -25.03 6.76
N ARG A 323 -31.31 -23.77 6.40
CA ARG A 323 -31.62 -22.65 7.27
C ARG A 323 -30.47 -22.17 8.18
N LYS A 324 -29.34 -22.85 8.24
CA LYS A 324 -28.17 -22.38 9.00
C LYS A 324 -27.57 -21.11 8.37
N ALA A 325 -27.01 -20.23 9.21
CA ALA A 325 -26.13 -19.19 8.74
C ALA A 325 -24.84 -19.80 8.16
N ALA A 326 -24.38 -19.24 7.08
CA ALA A 326 -23.18 -19.69 6.38
C ALA A 326 -22.33 -18.51 5.90
N ARG A 327 -21.16 -18.80 5.36
CA ARG A 327 -20.36 -17.84 4.58
C ARG A 327 -20.03 -18.44 3.23
N LEU A 328 -20.33 -17.69 2.16
CA LEU A 328 -19.88 -18.00 0.83
C LEU A 328 -18.46 -17.46 0.64
N LEU A 329 -17.53 -18.35 0.31
CA LEU A 329 -16.22 -18.00 -0.24
C LEU A 329 -16.31 -18.16 -1.77
N LEU A 330 -16.18 -17.05 -2.50
CA LEU A 330 -16.26 -17.03 -3.96
C LEU A 330 -14.93 -16.58 -4.59
N GLY A 331 -13.82 -16.98 -3.96
CA GLY A 331 -12.46 -16.70 -4.40
C GLY A 331 -12.21 -15.21 -4.63
N THR A 332 -11.56 -14.90 -5.76
CA THR A 332 -11.35 -13.53 -6.25
C THR A 332 -11.79 -13.48 -7.70
N LEU A 333 -12.59 -12.50 -8.05
CA LEU A 333 -13.14 -12.29 -9.39
C LEU A 333 -12.56 -11.02 -10.00
N PHE A 334 -12.17 -11.08 -11.26
CA PHE A 334 -11.66 -9.93 -12.01
C PHE A 334 -12.71 -9.54 -13.06
N ASP A 335 -13.51 -8.46 -12.93
CA ASP A 335 -13.25 -7.23 -12.19
C ASP A 335 -14.19 -7.06 -10.96
N GLN A 336 -15.52 -6.99 -11.13
CA GLN A 336 -16.51 -6.63 -10.11
C GLN A 336 -17.67 -7.64 -10.12
N ASP A 337 -18.39 -7.73 -9.00
CA ASP A 337 -19.57 -8.59 -8.91
C ASP A 337 -20.65 -8.05 -7.97
N VAL A 338 -21.88 -8.50 -8.22
CA VAL A 338 -22.99 -8.52 -7.27
C VAL A 338 -23.49 -9.96 -7.21
N THR A 339 -23.48 -10.54 -6.01
CA THR A 339 -23.78 -11.96 -5.78
C THR A 339 -25.10 -12.13 -5.04
N TYR A 340 -25.91 -13.03 -5.54
CA TYR A 340 -27.25 -13.36 -5.01
C TYR A 340 -27.32 -14.84 -4.62
N LEU A 341 -28.14 -15.14 -3.62
CA LEU A 341 -28.54 -16.48 -3.26
C LEU A 341 -30.07 -16.56 -3.21
N ASN A 342 -30.67 -17.47 -4.02
CA ASN A 342 -32.11 -17.67 -4.08
C ASN A 342 -32.93 -16.37 -4.33
N GLY A 343 -32.40 -15.44 -5.14
CA GLY A 343 -33.01 -14.16 -5.44
C GLY A 343 -32.70 -13.01 -4.49
N GLN A 344 -32.02 -13.27 -3.38
CA GLN A 344 -31.59 -12.22 -2.43
C GLN A 344 -30.12 -11.89 -2.60
N GLU A 345 -29.79 -10.59 -2.69
CA GLU A 345 -28.39 -10.14 -2.66
C GLU A 345 -27.77 -10.48 -1.32
N ILE A 346 -26.57 -11.12 -1.36
CA ILE A 346 -25.77 -11.48 -0.19
C ILE A 346 -24.47 -10.67 -0.11
N GLY A 347 -24.08 -10.02 -1.19
CA GLY A 347 -22.91 -9.14 -1.20
C GLY A 347 -22.49 -8.69 -2.58
N HIS A 348 -21.59 -7.71 -2.59
CA HIS A 348 -21.00 -7.17 -3.81
C HIS A 348 -19.58 -6.71 -3.56
N THR A 349 -18.78 -6.68 -4.63
CA THR A 349 -17.41 -6.14 -4.60
C THR A 349 -17.13 -5.40 -5.92
N TYR A 350 -16.96 -4.07 -5.82
CA TYR A 350 -16.70 -3.20 -6.97
C TYR A 350 -15.21 -2.95 -7.23
N TYR A 351 -14.40 -3.96 -6.91
CA TYR A 351 -12.95 -3.88 -7.07
C TYR A 351 -12.34 -5.27 -7.27
N GLN A 352 -11.36 -5.38 -8.15
CA GLN A 352 -10.83 -6.67 -8.62
C GLN A 352 -10.06 -7.50 -7.58
N TYR A 353 -9.46 -6.89 -6.56
CA TYR A 353 -8.49 -7.59 -5.70
C TYR A 353 -9.04 -8.25 -4.43
N PRO A 354 -10.09 -7.74 -3.75
CA PRO A 354 -10.55 -8.36 -2.51
C PRO A 354 -11.10 -9.78 -2.73
N PRO A 355 -10.78 -10.74 -1.86
CA PRO A 355 -11.50 -12.01 -1.84
C PRO A 355 -12.99 -11.79 -1.55
N ARG A 356 -13.86 -12.50 -2.29
CA ARG A 356 -15.30 -12.46 -2.11
C ARG A 356 -15.66 -13.36 -0.93
N ARG A 357 -16.21 -12.76 0.12
CA ARG A 357 -16.55 -13.41 1.39
C ARG A 357 -17.89 -12.86 1.84
N TYR A 358 -18.97 -13.52 1.45
CA TYR A 358 -20.33 -13.03 1.66
C TYR A 358 -21.04 -13.83 2.75
N ASP A 359 -21.54 -13.14 3.77
CA ASP A 359 -22.29 -13.78 4.84
C ASP A 359 -23.69 -14.11 4.37
N ILE A 360 -24.11 -15.35 4.60
CA ILE A 360 -25.46 -15.86 4.31
C ILE A 360 -26.22 -15.88 5.61
N PRO A 361 -27.31 -15.09 5.73
CA PRO A 361 -28.11 -15.06 6.95
C PRO A 361 -28.85 -16.38 7.19
N GLU A 362 -29.15 -16.64 8.46
CA GLU A 362 -30.00 -17.76 8.85
C GLU A 362 -31.35 -17.72 8.14
N GLY A 363 -31.81 -18.87 7.64
CA GLY A 363 -33.10 -19.03 6.98
C GLY A 363 -33.08 -18.84 5.45
N LEU A 364 -31.99 -18.33 4.85
CA LEU A 364 -31.93 -18.10 3.41
C LEU A 364 -31.62 -19.40 2.62
N LEU A 365 -30.75 -20.27 3.15
CA LEU A 365 -30.51 -21.60 2.59
C LEU A 365 -31.72 -22.50 2.84
N ARG A 366 -32.15 -23.26 1.85
CA ARG A 366 -33.27 -24.23 1.93
C ARG A 366 -32.78 -25.65 1.68
N GLU A 367 -33.50 -26.65 2.16
CA GLU A 367 -33.23 -28.05 1.83
C GLU A 367 -33.48 -28.28 0.33
N GLY A 368 -32.60 -29.03 -0.32
CA GLY A 368 -32.63 -29.29 -1.75
C GLY A 368 -31.92 -28.22 -2.56
N ASP A 369 -32.48 -27.86 -3.70
CA ASP A 369 -31.84 -26.96 -4.66
C ASP A 369 -31.82 -25.51 -4.19
N ASN A 370 -30.64 -24.89 -4.30
CA ASN A 370 -30.40 -23.47 -4.10
C ASN A 370 -29.57 -22.93 -5.25
N VAL A 371 -29.70 -21.66 -5.57
CA VAL A 371 -29.02 -21.05 -6.70
C VAL A 371 -28.17 -19.87 -6.25
N ILE A 372 -26.87 -19.92 -6.53
CA ILE A 372 -25.98 -18.76 -6.51
C ILE A 372 -26.04 -18.11 -7.89
N SER A 373 -26.38 -16.83 -7.95
CA SER A 373 -26.35 -16.03 -9.17
C SER A 373 -25.35 -14.90 -8.99
N VAL A 374 -24.42 -14.73 -9.94
CA VAL A 374 -23.40 -13.69 -9.91
C VAL A 374 -23.57 -12.80 -11.13
N ARG A 375 -23.88 -11.53 -10.91
CA ARG A 375 -23.78 -10.49 -11.93
C ARG A 375 -22.34 -10.04 -11.98
N PHE A 376 -21.60 -10.54 -12.95
CA PHE A 376 -20.19 -10.23 -13.15
C PHE A 376 -20.05 -9.01 -14.05
N ILE A 377 -19.40 -7.94 -13.59
CA ILE A 377 -19.21 -6.68 -14.31
C ILE A 377 -17.75 -6.55 -14.72
N ASN A 378 -17.49 -6.42 -16.03
CA ASN A 378 -16.16 -6.21 -16.58
C ASN A 378 -16.08 -4.82 -17.26
N LYS A 379 -15.30 -3.92 -16.65
CA LYS A 379 -15.06 -2.58 -17.20
C LYS A 379 -13.81 -2.52 -18.08
N TYR A 380 -12.81 -3.33 -17.75
CA TYR A 380 -11.50 -3.33 -18.39
C TYR A 380 -10.92 -4.74 -18.42
N GLY A 381 -10.11 -5.04 -19.45
CA GLY A 381 -9.35 -6.27 -19.50
C GLY A 381 -10.17 -7.51 -19.78
N ALA A 382 -9.88 -8.59 -19.07
CA ALA A 382 -10.48 -9.90 -19.26
C ALA A 382 -11.09 -10.41 -17.96
N ALA A 383 -12.40 -10.60 -17.95
CA ALA A 383 -13.12 -11.17 -16.81
C ALA A 383 -12.71 -12.64 -16.61
N HIS A 384 -12.36 -13.01 -15.38
CA HIS A 384 -11.98 -14.39 -15.03
C HIS A 384 -12.06 -14.61 -13.51
N PHE A 385 -12.11 -15.88 -13.12
CA PHE A 385 -11.89 -16.32 -11.75
C PHE A 385 -10.40 -16.46 -11.46
N ILE A 386 -9.97 -16.14 -10.26
CA ILE A 386 -8.61 -16.44 -9.84
C ILE A 386 -8.55 -17.87 -9.33
N PRO A 387 -7.81 -18.78 -10.00
CA PRO A 387 -7.66 -20.17 -9.56
C PRO A 387 -6.93 -20.26 -8.20
N GLU A 388 -6.97 -21.43 -7.57
CA GLU A 388 -6.33 -21.73 -6.27
C GLU A 388 -6.89 -20.96 -5.08
N LYS A 389 -8.01 -20.24 -5.24
CA LYS A 389 -8.75 -19.63 -4.13
C LYS A 389 -9.85 -20.57 -3.63
N PRO A 390 -10.32 -20.40 -2.38
CA PRO A 390 -11.43 -21.18 -1.87
C PRO A 390 -12.76 -20.78 -2.54
N TYR A 391 -13.47 -21.76 -3.09
CA TYR A 391 -14.81 -21.64 -3.65
C TYR A 391 -15.72 -22.63 -2.91
N MET A 392 -16.43 -22.19 -1.88
CA MET A 392 -17.20 -23.07 -0.99
C MET A 392 -18.17 -22.32 -0.09
N LEU A 393 -19.13 -23.04 0.46
CA LEU A 393 -19.92 -22.60 1.62
C LEU A 393 -19.27 -23.13 2.88
N CYS A 394 -19.11 -22.25 3.87
CA CYS A 394 -18.57 -22.58 5.20
C CYS A 394 -19.67 -22.42 6.26
N PHE A 395 -19.77 -23.39 7.17
CA PHE A 395 -20.76 -23.44 8.25
C PHE A 395 -20.04 -23.46 9.61
N GLY A 396 -20.79 -23.37 10.70
CA GLY A 396 -20.27 -23.45 12.06
C GLY A 396 -19.65 -22.13 12.56
N ASP A 397 -19.11 -22.18 13.75
CA ASP A 397 -18.54 -21.00 14.43
C ASP A 397 -17.19 -20.57 13.84
N ASP A 398 -16.48 -21.51 13.22
CA ASP A 398 -15.19 -21.27 12.56
C ASP A 398 -15.33 -20.82 11.08
N ARG A 399 -16.55 -20.62 10.57
CA ARG A 399 -16.84 -20.25 9.17
C ARG A 399 -16.11 -18.97 8.67
N LEU A 400 -15.65 -18.16 9.59
CA LEU A 400 -14.92 -16.94 9.27
C LEU A 400 -13.40 -17.15 9.11
N SER A 401 -12.89 -18.31 9.58
CA SER A 401 -11.48 -18.65 9.51
C SER A 401 -11.11 -19.28 8.16
N GLN A 402 -9.89 -19.09 7.71
CA GLN A 402 -9.30 -19.81 6.57
C GLN A 402 -7.98 -20.51 6.97
N ASN A 403 -7.53 -20.32 8.21
CA ASN A 403 -6.35 -20.97 8.74
C ASN A 403 -6.51 -21.25 10.24
N PRO A 404 -6.85 -22.46 10.65
CA PRO A 404 -7.19 -23.58 9.77
C PRO A 404 -8.50 -23.36 9.00
N MET A 405 -8.65 -24.06 7.88
CA MET A 405 -9.92 -24.04 7.13
C MET A 405 -11.06 -24.60 8.00
N PRO A 406 -12.29 -24.07 7.86
CA PRO A 406 -13.47 -24.62 8.52
C PRO A 406 -13.64 -26.11 8.19
N LYS A 407 -14.10 -26.88 9.18
CA LYS A 407 -14.30 -28.31 9.00
C LYS A 407 -15.62 -28.66 8.31
N ASP A 408 -16.63 -27.82 8.50
CA ASP A 408 -17.96 -27.99 7.95
C ASP A 408 -18.09 -27.11 6.70
N VAL A 409 -17.85 -27.69 5.51
CA VAL A 409 -17.84 -26.99 4.23
C VAL A 409 -18.56 -27.78 3.15
N ILE A 410 -19.16 -27.06 2.21
CA ILE A 410 -19.69 -27.61 0.95
C ILE A 410 -18.88 -26.93 -0.18
N PRO A 411 -18.01 -27.64 -0.90
CA PRO A 411 -17.29 -27.10 -2.06
C PRO A 411 -18.26 -26.71 -3.17
N LEU A 412 -17.99 -25.61 -3.86
CA LEU A 412 -18.65 -25.28 -5.11
C LEU A 412 -18.10 -26.15 -6.24
N ALA A 413 -18.91 -26.43 -7.24
CA ALA A 413 -18.44 -27.07 -8.46
C ALA A 413 -17.59 -26.08 -9.28
N ASP A 414 -16.63 -26.61 -10.06
CA ASP A 414 -15.82 -25.77 -10.96
C ASP A 414 -16.61 -25.27 -12.18
N THR A 415 -17.82 -25.78 -12.37
CA THR A 415 -18.66 -25.47 -13.54
C THR A 415 -19.79 -24.52 -13.19
N TRP A 416 -20.03 -23.57 -14.08
CA TRP A 416 -21.08 -22.54 -13.98
C TRP A 416 -21.90 -22.52 -15.27
N LYS A 417 -23.18 -22.19 -15.16
CA LYS A 417 -23.98 -21.72 -16.26
C LYS A 417 -23.69 -20.25 -16.52
N MET A 418 -23.47 -19.87 -17.78
CA MET A 418 -23.06 -18.53 -18.17
C MET A 418 -23.96 -17.97 -19.27
N HIS A 419 -24.33 -16.71 -19.13
CA HIS A 419 -25.07 -15.94 -20.13
C HIS A 419 -24.46 -14.52 -20.21
N ILE A 420 -24.26 -14.02 -21.44
CA ILE A 420 -23.86 -12.63 -21.64
C ILE A 420 -25.09 -11.75 -21.37
N GLY A 421 -25.03 -10.90 -20.37
CA GLY A 421 -26.09 -9.98 -20.03
C GLY A 421 -26.14 -8.83 -21.04
N VAL A 422 -25.15 -7.96 -20.99
CA VAL A 422 -25.04 -6.80 -21.88
C VAL A 422 -23.58 -6.61 -22.31
N GLU A 423 -23.38 -6.43 -23.60
CA GLU A 423 -22.09 -5.98 -24.13
C GLU A 423 -22.09 -4.45 -24.29
N MET A 424 -21.08 -3.82 -23.75
CA MET A 424 -20.88 -2.36 -23.74
C MET A 424 -19.60 -1.99 -24.48
N PRO A 425 -19.49 -0.76 -25.00
CA PRO A 425 -18.18 -0.18 -25.32
C PRO A 425 -17.27 -0.17 -24.08
N SER A 426 -15.96 -0.21 -24.26
CA SER A 426 -15.00 -0.12 -23.15
C SER A 426 -15.30 1.08 -22.27
N CYS A 427 -15.28 0.88 -20.95
CA CYS A 427 -15.48 1.98 -20.01
C CYS A 427 -14.38 3.02 -20.22
N PRO A 428 -14.72 4.35 -20.29
CA PRO A 428 -13.71 5.37 -20.46
C PRO A 428 -12.68 5.35 -19.34
N SER A 429 -11.39 5.25 -19.71
CA SER A 429 -10.30 5.33 -18.75
C SER A 429 -9.83 6.77 -18.62
N GLY A 430 -9.61 7.23 -17.40
CA GLY A 430 -9.07 8.56 -17.14
C GLY A 430 -7.58 8.64 -17.43
N ASP A 431 -7.15 9.68 -18.13
CA ASP A 431 -5.73 9.90 -18.44
C ASP A 431 -4.96 10.58 -17.30
N VAL A 432 -5.66 11.11 -16.29
CA VAL A 432 -5.06 11.89 -15.19
C VAL A 432 -5.02 11.07 -13.91
N SER A 433 -3.86 10.49 -13.63
CA SER A 433 -3.54 9.79 -12.38
C SER A 433 -2.46 10.55 -11.63
N LEU A 434 -2.84 11.61 -10.89
CA LEU A 434 -1.90 12.50 -10.21
C LEU A 434 -1.00 11.75 -9.22
N GLN A 435 -1.49 10.69 -8.58
CA GLN A 435 -0.72 9.86 -7.66
C GLN A 435 0.43 9.09 -8.33
N ASN A 436 0.38 8.93 -9.65
CA ASN A 436 1.42 8.25 -10.43
C ASN A 436 2.45 9.22 -11.05
N LEU A 437 2.24 10.52 -10.85
CA LEU A 437 3.21 11.51 -11.31
C LEU A 437 4.39 11.61 -10.34
N PRO A 438 5.61 11.79 -10.85
CA PRO A 438 6.78 11.97 -10.02
C PRO A 438 6.59 13.06 -8.97
N THR A 439 7.14 12.90 -7.80
CA THR A 439 7.20 13.86 -6.69
C THR A 439 5.87 14.17 -5.96
N THR A 440 4.72 13.85 -6.53
CA THR A 440 3.42 14.34 -6.04
C THR A 440 3.05 13.83 -4.65
N LEU A 441 3.44 12.60 -4.31
CA LEU A 441 3.22 12.01 -2.99
C LEU A 441 4.29 12.46 -1.99
N TYR A 442 5.55 12.60 -2.44
CA TYR A 442 6.56 13.27 -1.61
C TYR A 442 6.07 14.64 -1.15
N ASN A 443 5.56 15.45 -2.08
CA ASN A 443 5.11 16.81 -1.80
C ASN A 443 3.92 16.89 -0.85
N ALA A 444 2.94 15.99 -1.01
CA ALA A 444 1.65 16.14 -0.34
C ALA A 444 1.53 15.36 0.96
N VAL A 445 2.13 14.17 1.05
CA VAL A 445 1.87 13.25 2.17
C VAL A 445 3.13 12.80 2.91
N LEU A 446 4.33 12.97 2.31
CA LEU A 446 5.57 12.64 3.00
C LEU A 446 6.22 13.86 3.63
N TYR A 447 6.46 14.92 2.86
CA TYR A 447 7.12 16.13 3.30
C TYR A 447 6.53 16.73 4.59
N PRO A 448 5.18 16.78 4.76
CA PRO A 448 4.56 17.31 5.96
C PRO A 448 4.80 16.51 7.25
N LEU A 449 5.15 15.21 7.12
CA LEU A 449 5.39 14.36 8.29
C LEU A 449 6.69 14.73 9.02
N ALA A 450 7.68 15.22 8.29
CA ALA A 450 8.95 15.60 8.87
C ALA A 450 8.87 17.01 9.50
N PRO A 451 9.50 17.19 10.65
CA PRO A 451 10.52 16.35 11.28
C PRO A 451 10.03 15.43 12.42
N TYR A 452 8.83 14.84 12.35
CA TYR A 452 8.38 13.92 13.40
C TYR A 452 9.39 12.79 13.61
N ALA A 453 9.98 12.68 14.78
CA ALA A 453 11.10 11.76 15.01
C ALA A 453 10.65 10.31 14.86
N LEU A 454 11.46 9.51 14.14
CA LEU A 454 11.19 8.11 13.80
C LEU A 454 12.29 7.20 14.35
N ASN A 455 11.93 5.96 14.66
CA ASN A 455 12.89 4.90 14.97
C ASN A 455 13.38 4.19 13.69
N GLY A 456 12.55 4.12 12.67
CA GLY A 456 12.89 3.56 11.36
C GLY A 456 11.73 3.63 10.36
N VAL A 457 12.05 3.29 9.12
CA VAL A 457 11.16 3.31 7.97
C VAL A 457 11.05 1.92 7.35
N VAL A 458 9.84 1.50 7.01
CA VAL A 458 9.57 0.32 6.17
C VAL A 458 9.12 0.81 4.80
N TRP A 459 9.81 0.36 3.75
CA TRP A 459 9.45 0.62 2.36
C TRP A 459 8.98 -0.67 1.70
N TYR A 460 7.69 -0.77 1.38
CA TYR A 460 7.09 -1.93 0.71
C TYR A 460 6.40 -1.50 -0.59
N GLN A 461 7.19 -1.48 -1.66
CA GLN A 461 6.78 -1.05 -3.00
C GLN A 461 7.67 -1.74 -4.04
N GLY A 462 7.20 -1.81 -5.28
CA GLY A 462 7.98 -2.29 -6.41
C GLY A 462 7.12 -2.77 -7.57
N GLU A 463 5.93 -3.28 -7.30
CA GLU A 463 5.03 -3.87 -8.29
C GLU A 463 4.74 -2.92 -9.46
N SER A 464 4.55 -1.64 -9.18
CA SER A 464 4.27 -0.61 -10.20
C SER A 464 5.48 -0.23 -11.05
N ASN A 465 6.69 -0.70 -10.69
CA ASN A 465 7.92 -0.43 -11.42
C ASN A 465 8.48 -1.65 -12.17
N THR A 466 7.82 -2.82 -12.10
CA THR A 466 8.25 -4.05 -12.77
C THR A 466 8.27 -3.95 -14.30
N GLY A 467 7.48 -3.04 -14.88
CA GLY A 467 7.51 -2.75 -16.32
C GLY A 467 8.77 -1.99 -16.78
N ASN A 468 9.48 -1.33 -15.86
CA ASN A 468 10.75 -0.63 -16.12
C ASN A 468 11.66 -0.73 -14.88
N PRO A 469 12.23 -1.91 -14.59
CA PRO A 469 13.00 -2.15 -13.35
C PRO A 469 14.41 -1.55 -13.36
N ALA A 470 14.98 -1.24 -14.52
CA ALA A 470 16.38 -0.83 -14.66
C ALA A 470 16.80 0.35 -13.77
N PRO A 471 16.05 1.47 -13.65
CA PRO A 471 16.44 2.60 -12.82
C PRO A 471 16.11 2.41 -11.32
N TYR A 472 15.42 1.32 -10.93
CA TYR A 472 14.82 1.19 -9.60
C TYR A 472 15.84 1.23 -8.45
N ALA A 473 17.01 0.63 -8.60
CA ALA A 473 18.06 0.69 -7.57
C ALA A 473 18.54 2.13 -7.31
N ASP A 474 18.68 2.95 -8.36
CA ASP A 474 19.02 4.35 -8.23
C ASP A 474 17.88 5.17 -7.62
N TYR A 475 16.64 4.92 -8.04
CA TYR A 475 15.46 5.55 -7.43
C TYR A 475 15.35 5.23 -5.93
N LEU A 476 15.59 3.99 -5.52
CA LEU A 476 15.55 3.60 -4.12
C LEU A 476 16.64 4.29 -3.29
N LYS A 477 17.85 4.41 -3.84
CA LYS A 477 18.93 5.20 -3.23
C LYS A 477 18.55 6.68 -3.08
N LYS A 478 17.96 7.29 -4.13
CA LYS A 478 17.49 8.68 -4.08
C LYS A 478 16.35 8.88 -3.08
N LEU A 479 15.42 7.91 -2.99
CA LEU A 479 14.34 7.92 -2.02
C LEU A 479 14.90 7.95 -0.59
N MET A 480 15.77 6.99 -0.24
CA MET A 480 16.38 6.93 1.11
C MET A 480 17.16 8.20 1.41
N GLY A 481 17.94 8.70 0.46
CA GLY A 481 18.74 9.92 0.62
C GLY A 481 17.84 11.14 0.87
N CYS A 482 16.88 11.43 0.01
CA CYS A 482 16.03 12.62 0.17
C CYS A 482 15.13 12.57 1.40
N TRP A 483 14.74 11.38 1.88
CA TRP A 483 14.01 11.26 3.14
C TRP A 483 14.94 11.53 4.33
N ARG A 484 16.16 10.99 4.36
CA ARG A 484 17.15 11.29 5.39
C ARG A 484 17.50 12.78 5.45
N ASP A 485 17.65 13.43 4.30
CA ASP A 485 17.87 14.88 4.22
C ASP A 485 16.69 15.64 4.81
N ARG A 486 15.47 15.24 4.48
CA ARG A 486 14.25 15.90 4.98
C ARG A 486 14.09 15.74 6.51
N TRP A 487 14.43 14.58 7.07
CA TRP A 487 14.42 14.33 8.52
C TRP A 487 15.68 14.83 9.24
N GLN A 488 16.71 15.25 8.50
CA GLN A 488 18.03 15.60 9.05
C GLN A 488 18.64 14.44 9.87
N ASP A 489 18.39 13.21 9.46
CA ASP A 489 18.88 11.97 10.09
C ASP A 489 19.51 11.06 9.03
N GLN A 490 20.82 11.26 8.75
CA GLN A 490 21.56 10.52 7.73
C GLN A 490 21.71 9.02 8.04
N GLN A 491 21.44 8.63 9.28
CA GLN A 491 21.50 7.25 9.73
C GLN A 491 20.11 6.64 9.94
N MET A 492 19.05 7.32 9.49
CA MET A 492 17.67 6.81 9.63
C MET A 492 17.56 5.41 9.00
N PRO A 493 17.17 4.39 9.80
CA PRO A 493 17.11 3.01 9.34
C PRO A 493 16.00 2.79 8.32
N PHE A 494 16.30 2.04 7.25
CA PHE A 494 15.31 1.59 6.27
C PHE A 494 15.26 0.07 6.22
N VAL A 495 14.07 -0.50 6.27
CA VAL A 495 13.83 -1.89 5.89
C VAL A 495 13.09 -1.91 4.56
N ILE A 496 13.76 -2.46 3.55
CA ILE A 496 13.20 -2.64 2.21
C ILE A 496 12.52 -4.01 2.18
N VAL A 497 11.22 -4.04 1.94
CA VAL A 497 10.49 -5.29 1.76
C VAL A 497 10.59 -5.70 0.29
N GLN A 498 11.23 -6.84 0.04
CA GLN A 498 11.38 -7.36 -1.32
C GLN A 498 10.03 -7.74 -1.93
N LEU A 499 9.92 -7.71 -3.26
CA LEU A 499 8.72 -8.22 -3.94
C LEU A 499 8.52 -9.72 -3.65
N ALA A 500 7.30 -10.06 -3.24
CA ALA A 500 6.86 -11.44 -3.11
C ALA A 500 6.83 -12.16 -4.48
N ASN A 501 6.73 -13.48 -4.49
CA ASN A 501 6.47 -14.24 -5.71
C ASN A 501 5.05 -13.98 -6.22
N TYR A 502 4.89 -13.89 -7.55
CA TYR A 502 3.63 -13.59 -8.21
C TYR A 502 3.72 -13.86 -9.73
N ASP A 503 2.70 -14.44 -10.34
CA ASP A 503 2.61 -14.63 -11.80
C ASP A 503 1.49 -13.77 -12.40
N GLY A 504 1.83 -12.52 -12.75
CA GLY A 504 0.89 -11.56 -13.33
C GLY A 504 0.33 -11.95 -14.70
N ARG A 505 0.89 -12.93 -15.37
CA ARG A 505 0.43 -13.37 -16.69
C ARG A 505 -0.95 -14.01 -16.65
N GLN A 506 -1.33 -14.58 -15.52
CA GLN A 506 -2.67 -15.14 -15.34
C GLN A 506 -3.75 -14.08 -15.20
N GLN A 507 -3.43 -12.89 -14.73
CA GLN A 507 -4.39 -11.77 -14.67
C GLN A 507 -4.85 -11.29 -16.05
N THR A 508 -4.10 -11.56 -17.11
CA THR A 508 -4.48 -11.14 -18.47
C THR A 508 -5.42 -12.13 -19.16
N GLY A 509 -5.95 -13.14 -18.44
CA GLY A 509 -6.84 -14.16 -19.01
C GLY A 509 -6.18 -14.99 -20.10
N MET A 510 -4.86 -15.11 -20.07
CA MET A 510 -4.18 -16.08 -20.90
C MET A 510 -4.16 -17.41 -20.14
N PRO A 511 -4.87 -18.45 -20.61
CA PRO A 511 -4.74 -19.77 -20.05
C PRO A 511 -3.32 -20.23 -20.28
N ARG A 512 -2.47 -20.13 -19.29
CA ARG A 512 -1.21 -20.86 -19.26
C ARG A 512 -1.35 -21.88 -18.14
N PRO A 513 -1.08 -23.14 -18.43
CA PRO A 513 -0.87 -24.09 -17.35
C PRO A 513 0.16 -23.46 -16.41
N ILE A 514 0.04 -23.69 -15.12
CA ILE A 514 1.10 -23.43 -14.13
C ILE A 514 2.25 -24.34 -14.53
N THR A 515 2.88 -24.05 -15.65
CA THR A 515 4.05 -24.75 -16.12
C THR A 515 5.22 -24.04 -15.50
N TYR A 516 5.90 -24.75 -14.64
CA TYR A 516 7.21 -24.41 -14.09
C TYR A 516 8.29 -24.29 -15.19
N GLN A 517 7.92 -23.86 -16.40
CA GLN A 517 8.87 -23.64 -17.48
C GLN A 517 9.66 -22.37 -17.20
N ALA A 518 10.93 -22.40 -17.60
CA ALA A 518 11.81 -21.26 -17.53
C ALA A 518 11.12 -20.02 -18.11
N ASP A 519 11.04 -18.97 -17.31
CA ASP A 519 10.57 -17.68 -17.79
C ASP A 519 11.52 -17.14 -18.85
N PRO A 520 11.01 -16.37 -19.82
CA PRO A 520 11.87 -15.69 -20.76
C PRO A 520 12.88 -14.82 -19.99
N VAL A 521 14.05 -14.64 -20.58
CA VAL A 521 15.29 -14.02 -20.06
C VAL A 521 15.09 -12.65 -19.34
N ASN A 522 13.91 -12.04 -19.42
CA ASN A 522 13.60 -10.69 -18.98
C ASN A 522 12.44 -10.63 -17.96
N SER A 523 12.53 -11.36 -16.85
CA SER A 523 11.59 -11.14 -15.74
C SER A 523 11.82 -9.76 -15.11
N GLY A 524 10.91 -8.81 -15.35
CA GLY A 524 10.96 -7.50 -14.70
C GLY A 524 10.79 -7.61 -13.19
N TRP A 525 10.11 -8.66 -12.72
CA TRP A 525 9.92 -8.96 -11.30
C TRP A 525 11.24 -9.39 -10.64
N ALA A 526 11.99 -10.30 -11.27
CA ALA A 526 13.30 -10.73 -10.78
C ALA A 526 14.34 -9.60 -10.82
N GLN A 527 14.34 -8.81 -11.91
CA GLN A 527 15.21 -7.63 -12.03
C GLN A 527 14.94 -6.61 -10.93
N LEU A 528 13.67 -6.41 -10.58
CA LEU A 528 13.31 -5.47 -9.52
C LEU A 528 13.71 -6.00 -8.13
N ARG A 529 13.55 -7.31 -7.86
CA ARG A 529 14.06 -7.93 -6.62
C ARG A 529 15.57 -7.75 -6.48
N GLU A 530 16.32 -7.92 -7.58
CA GLU A 530 17.77 -7.67 -7.59
C GLU A 530 18.11 -6.19 -7.36
N ALA A 531 17.34 -5.27 -7.94
CA ALA A 531 17.48 -3.85 -7.68
C ALA A 531 17.24 -3.49 -6.20
N GLN A 532 16.24 -4.10 -5.56
CA GLN A 532 15.99 -3.96 -4.12
C GLN A 532 17.15 -4.51 -3.29
N ARG A 533 17.65 -5.72 -3.63
CA ARG A 533 18.77 -6.37 -2.94
C ARG A 533 20.05 -5.54 -3.03
N THR A 534 20.41 -5.11 -4.22
CA THR A 534 21.65 -4.35 -4.45
C THR A 534 21.61 -2.97 -3.80
N ALA A 535 20.46 -2.29 -3.83
CA ALA A 535 20.30 -0.99 -3.18
C ALA A 535 20.37 -1.11 -1.64
N ALA A 536 19.71 -2.10 -1.05
CA ALA A 536 19.79 -2.34 0.39
C ALA A 536 21.20 -2.71 0.85
N LYS A 537 21.87 -3.61 0.12
CA LYS A 537 23.26 -4.03 0.43
C LYS A 537 24.28 -2.89 0.34
N ALA A 538 24.03 -1.90 -0.51
CA ALA A 538 24.93 -0.76 -0.70
C ALA A 538 24.81 0.31 0.40
N ASP A 539 23.80 0.23 1.27
CA ASP A 539 23.50 1.23 2.28
C ASP A 539 23.67 0.64 3.69
N PRO A 540 24.58 1.18 4.54
CA PRO A 540 24.87 0.61 5.85
C PRO A 540 23.73 0.77 6.88
N TYR A 541 22.73 1.58 6.56
CA TYR A 541 21.55 1.82 7.38
C TYR A 541 20.28 1.27 6.71
N ALA A 542 20.41 0.32 5.79
CA ALA A 542 19.30 -0.38 5.17
C ALA A 542 19.48 -1.89 5.28
N GLU A 543 18.36 -2.62 5.42
CA GLU A 543 18.28 -4.08 5.37
C GLU A 543 17.17 -4.53 4.45
N LEU A 544 17.31 -5.74 3.88
CA LEU A 544 16.34 -6.34 3.00
C LEU A 544 15.52 -7.40 3.75
N ALA A 545 14.22 -7.22 3.85
CA ALA A 545 13.29 -8.26 4.26
C ALA A 545 12.91 -9.11 3.03
N VAL A 546 13.54 -10.26 2.87
CA VAL A 546 13.30 -11.18 1.73
C VAL A 546 11.99 -11.92 1.94
N ILE A 547 11.05 -11.80 0.98
CA ILE A 547 9.71 -12.39 1.07
C ILE A 547 9.27 -13.11 -0.21
N ASN A 548 10.21 -13.56 -1.03
CA ASN A 548 9.96 -14.23 -2.31
C ASN A 548 9.27 -15.61 -2.17
N ASP A 549 8.98 -16.05 -0.96
CA ASP A 549 8.23 -17.26 -0.60
C ASP A 549 6.91 -16.98 0.14
N LEU A 550 6.55 -15.72 0.35
CA LEU A 550 5.35 -15.31 1.07
C LEU A 550 4.23 -14.82 0.14
N GLY A 551 4.46 -14.84 -1.16
CA GLY A 551 3.46 -14.46 -2.16
C GLY A 551 2.43 -15.55 -2.43
N GLU A 552 1.51 -15.21 -3.31
CA GLU A 552 0.52 -16.12 -3.89
C GLU A 552 0.69 -16.08 -5.41
N THR A 553 0.60 -17.24 -6.07
CA THR A 553 0.90 -17.36 -7.50
C THR A 553 0.10 -16.36 -8.34
N VAL A 554 -1.18 -16.19 -8.03
CA VAL A 554 -2.13 -15.44 -8.85
C VAL A 554 -2.76 -14.24 -8.15
N ASP A 555 -2.41 -13.99 -6.88
CA ASP A 555 -2.86 -12.79 -6.15
C ASP A 555 -1.65 -11.90 -5.80
N ILE A 556 -1.64 -10.69 -6.36
CA ILE A 556 -0.59 -9.69 -6.11
C ILE A 556 -0.59 -9.18 -4.65
N HIS A 557 -1.66 -9.46 -3.89
CA HIS A 557 -1.82 -9.05 -2.50
C HIS A 557 -1.87 -10.25 -1.56
N PRO A 558 -0.75 -10.94 -1.32
CA PRO A 558 -0.72 -12.11 -0.46
C PRO A 558 -1.14 -11.76 0.97
N LEU A 559 -1.85 -12.69 1.63
CA LEU A 559 -2.44 -12.46 2.95
C LEU A 559 -1.45 -12.66 4.12
N ARG A 560 -0.27 -13.23 3.87
CA ARG A 560 0.73 -13.56 4.89
C ARG A 560 1.49 -12.35 5.45
N LYS A 561 0.75 -11.32 5.88
CA LYS A 561 1.32 -10.03 6.34
C LYS A 561 1.97 -10.11 7.73
N LYS A 562 1.59 -11.10 8.55
CA LYS A 562 2.27 -11.36 9.83
C LYS A 562 3.71 -11.79 9.59
N GLU A 563 3.94 -12.76 8.71
CA GLU A 563 5.28 -13.24 8.37
C GLU A 563 6.14 -12.16 7.72
N VAL A 564 5.53 -11.28 6.93
CA VAL A 564 6.22 -10.07 6.43
C VAL A 564 6.68 -9.19 7.59
N ALA A 565 5.78 -8.90 8.55
CA ALA A 565 6.10 -8.09 9.72
C ALA A 565 7.19 -8.72 10.61
N GLU A 566 7.17 -10.05 10.77
CA GLU A 566 8.23 -10.77 11.48
C GLU A 566 9.60 -10.56 10.83
N ARG A 567 9.70 -10.70 9.49
CA ARG A 567 10.97 -10.49 8.75
C ARG A 567 11.43 -9.05 8.80
N VAL A 568 10.51 -8.08 8.69
CA VAL A 568 10.80 -6.65 8.89
C VAL A 568 11.34 -6.41 10.30
N GLY A 569 10.73 -7.02 11.30
CA GLY A 569 11.18 -6.91 12.67
C GLY A 569 12.59 -7.49 12.91
N LEU A 570 12.95 -8.62 12.27
CA LEU A 570 14.32 -9.16 12.31
C LEU A 570 15.35 -8.16 11.71
N CYS A 571 14.99 -7.48 10.63
CA CYS A 571 15.85 -6.43 10.07
C CYS A 571 16.05 -5.27 11.06
N PHE A 572 14.98 -4.80 11.74
CA PHE A 572 15.11 -3.79 12.78
C PHE A 572 15.88 -4.27 14.01
N ASP A 573 15.80 -5.57 14.34
CA ASP A 573 16.63 -6.14 15.41
C ASP A 573 18.12 -5.91 15.14
N ARG A 574 18.57 -6.04 13.90
CA ARG A 574 19.95 -5.73 13.52
C ARG A 574 20.22 -4.23 13.43
N LEU A 575 19.39 -3.49 12.71
CA LEU A 575 19.62 -2.07 12.42
C LEU A 575 19.49 -1.15 13.64
N VAL A 576 18.46 -1.38 14.46
CA VAL A 576 18.08 -0.47 15.54
C VAL A 576 18.57 -0.97 16.89
N PHE A 577 18.45 -2.27 17.15
CA PHE A 577 18.83 -2.86 18.44
C PHE A 577 20.23 -3.46 18.42
N ASN A 578 20.93 -3.42 17.26
CA ASN A 578 22.30 -3.96 17.09
C ASN A 578 22.43 -5.41 17.56
N ASP A 579 21.37 -6.21 17.37
CA ASP A 579 21.35 -7.62 17.75
C ASP A 579 22.07 -8.46 16.69
N LYS A 580 23.36 -8.65 16.86
CA LYS A 580 24.22 -9.41 15.94
C LYS A 580 23.93 -10.93 15.92
N LYS A 581 23.11 -11.42 16.84
CA LYS A 581 22.72 -12.86 16.87
C LYS A 581 21.57 -13.16 15.92
N VAL A 582 20.86 -12.15 15.48
CA VAL A 582 19.77 -12.30 14.51
C VAL A 582 20.35 -12.65 13.14
N SER A 583 19.98 -13.83 12.65
CA SER A 583 20.24 -14.25 11.26
C SER A 583 19.16 -13.66 10.35
N LEU A 584 19.57 -13.05 9.25
CA LEU A 584 18.70 -12.59 8.18
C LEU A 584 18.72 -13.60 7.00
N ALA A 585 18.15 -13.21 5.88
CA ALA A 585 18.20 -14.00 4.64
C ALA A 585 19.67 -14.26 4.24
N PRO A 586 20.00 -15.47 3.75
CA PRO A 586 21.36 -15.76 3.28
C PRO A 586 21.79 -14.82 2.15
N GLU A 587 23.02 -14.34 2.20
CA GLU A 587 23.58 -13.44 1.18
C GLU A 587 24.90 -14.00 0.61
N ILE A 588 25.14 -13.75 -0.68
CA ILE A 588 26.35 -14.22 -1.35
C ILE A 588 27.53 -13.31 -1.00
N ILE A 589 28.64 -13.94 -0.58
CA ILE A 589 29.92 -13.27 -0.33
C ILE A 589 30.78 -13.29 -1.58
N SER A 590 30.90 -14.45 -2.25
CA SER A 590 31.75 -14.62 -3.41
C SER A 590 31.27 -15.75 -4.34
N SER A 591 31.75 -15.71 -5.58
CA SER A 591 31.57 -16.76 -6.56
C SER A 591 32.93 -17.06 -7.22
N GLU A 592 33.22 -18.33 -7.50
CA GLU A 592 34.43 -18.74 -8.21
C GLU A 592 34.16 -20.02 -9.02
N VAL A 593 35.04 -20.31 -9.97
CA VAL A 593 35.05 -21.59 -10.69
C VAL A 593 36.12 -22.49 -10.08
N GLN A 594 35.73 -23.66 -9.58
CA GLN A 594 36.60 -24.71 -9.05
C GLN A 594 36.29 -26.03 -9.75
N ASP A 595 37.31 -26.65 -10.37
CA ASP A 595 37.16 -27.94 -11.08
C ASP A 595 35.98 -27.99 -12.06
N GLY A 596 35.79 -26.92 -12.82
CA GLY A 596 34.69 -26.80 -13.80
C GLY A 596 33.29 -26.56 -13.19
N LYS A 597 33.19 -26.39 -11.87
CA LYS A 597 31.94 -26.11 -11.15
C LYS A 597 31.92 -24.68 -10.66
N VAL A 598 30.74 -24.08 -10.59
CA VAL A 598 30.58 -22.77 -9.94
C VAL A 598 30.35 -22.99 -8.45
N VAL A 599 31.18 -22.36 -7.63
CA VAL A 599 31.07 -22.40 -6.16
C VAL A 599 30.70 -21.03 -5.66
N LEU A 600 29.58 -20.93 -4.93
CA LEU A 600 29.17 -19.74 -4.21
C LEU A 600 29.50 -19.90 -2.73
N THR A 601 30.09 -18.86 -2.13
CA THR A 601 30.27 -18.76 -0.68
C THR A 601 29.17 -17.85 -0.13
N ILE A 602 28.46 -18.31 0.89
CA ILE A 602 27.33 -17.63 1.53
C ILE A 602 27.78 -17.14 2.92
N ASP A 603 27.22 -16.03 3.38
CA ASP A 603 27.54 -15.38 4.67
C ASP A 603 27.22 -16.23 5.90
N GLN A 604 26.40 -17.27 5.73
CA GLN A 604 25.95 -18.17 6.79
C GLN A 604 25.65 -19.56 6.24
N PRO A 605 25.59 -20.60 7.09
CA PRO A 605 25.17 -21.92 6.64
C PRO A 605 23.73 -21.94 6.14
N VAL A 606 23.50 -22.70 5.07
CA VAL A 606 22.17 -22.96 4.50
C VAL A 606 21.78 -24.42 4.66
N LEU A 607 20.47 -24.71 4.53
CA LEU A 607 19.97 -26.08 4.63
C LEU A 607 20.63 -26.94 3.53
N ALA A 608 21.21 -28.07 3.95
CA ALA A 608 21.89 -28.99 3.04
C ALA A 608 20.92 -29.70 2.10
N GLY A 609 21.40 -30.11 0.94
CA GLY A 609 20.66 -30.91 -0.02
C GLY A 609 20.61 -30.32 -1.42
N THR A 610 19.76 -30.93 -2.27
CA THR A 610 19.57 -30.50 -3.66
C THR A 610 18.83 -29.16 -3.71
N LEU A 611 19.38 -28.23 -4.46
CA LEU A 611 18.85 -26.88 -4.65
C LEU A 611 18.35 -26.70 -6.08
N TYR A 612 17.26 -25.94 -6.20
CA TYR A 612 16.56 -25.69 -7.45
C TYR A 612 16.61 -24.20 -7.84
N GLU A 613 16.21 -23.89 -9.07
CA GLU A 613 16.10 -22.53 -9.63
C GLU A 613 17.45 -21.82 -9.80
N PHE A 614 18.54 -22.58 -9.96
CA PHE A 614 19.82 -22.06 -10.42
C PHE A 614 19.93 -22.13 -11.94
N GLU A 615 20.53 -21.11 -12.53
CA GLU A 615 20.84 -21.05 -13.96
C GLU A 615 22.24 -20.45 -14.12
N ILE A 616 22.96 -20.95 -15.14
CA ILE A 616 24.30 -20.45 -15.51
C ILE A 616 24.33 -20.07 -16.99
N ALA A 617 25.16 -19.08 -17.34
CA ALA A 617 25.40 -18.69 -18.72
C ALA A 617 26.89 -18.63 -19.02
N GLY A 618 27.26 -18.98 -20.27
CA GLY A 618 28.58 -18.81 -20.83
C GLY A 618 28.79 -17.43 -21.46
N GLU A 619 29.77 -17.33 -22.36
CA GLU A 619 30.09 -16.09 -23.10
C GLU A 619 28.95 -15.62 -24.00
N ASP A 620 28.10 -16.54 -24.47
CA ASP A 620 26.95 -16.23 -25.31
C ASP A 620 25.78 -15.59 -24.54
N GLY A 621 25.90 -15.51 -23.20
CA GLY A 621 24.88 -14.91 -22.31
C GLY A 621 23.58 -15.71 -22.23
N LYS A 622 23.51 -16.92 -22.77
CA LYS A 622 22.31 -17.77 -22.71
C LYS A 622 22.31 -18.57 -21.41
N PHE A 623 21.30 -18.34 -20.60
CA PHE A 623 21.12 -19.07 -19.35
C PHE A 623 20.50 -20.46 -19.58
N VAL A 624 21.06 -21.44 -18.88
CA VAL A 624 20.56 -22.82 -18.82
C VAL A 624 20.37 -23.23 -17.36
N ASN A 625 19.38 -24.08 -17.10
CA ASN A 625 19.15 -24.62 -15.76
C ASN A 625 20.37 -25.43 -15.31
N ALA A 626 20.72 -25.32 -14.05
CA ALA A 626 21.84 -26.03 -13.44
C ALA A 626 21.41 -26.69 -12.13
N GLU A 627 21.94 -27.87 -11.86
CA GLU A 627 21.77 -28.54 -10.58
C GLU A 627 22.73 -27.93 -9.55
N ALA A 628 22.26 -27.78 -8.33
CA ALA A 628 23.07 -27.25 -7.25
C ALA A 628 22.89 -28.05 -5.96
N ASN A 629 23.95 -28.07 -5.13
CA ASN A 629 23.91 -28.70 -3.81
C ASN A 629 24.55 -27.77 -2.78
N ALA A 630 23.98 -27.76 -1.58
CA ALA A 630 24.53 -27.03 -0.45
C ALA A 630 25.24 -27.94 0.54
N ASP A 631 26.38 -27.44 1.04
CA ASP A 631 27.11 -28.00 2.19
C ASP A 631 27.66 -26.84 3.05
N GLY A 632 27.09 -26.69 4.24
CA GLY A 632 27.42 -25.59 5.13
C GLY A 632 27.10 -24.23 4.51
N ASN A 633 28.13 -23.40 4.36
CA ASN A 633 28.03 -22.08 3.70
C ASN A 633 28.48 -22.09 2.24
N ARG A 634 28.57 -23.24 1.60
CA ARG A 634 28.95 -23.38 0.20
C ARG A 634 27.82 -23.97 -0.63
N ILE A 635 27.59 -23.37 -1.78
CA ILE A 635 26.67 -23.91 -2.79
C ILE A 635 27.50 -24.24 -4.04
N THR A 636 27.49 -25.51 -4.42
CA THR A 636 28.18 -26.00 -5.63
C THR A 636 27.15 -26.21 -6.74
N ILE A 637 27.36 -25.55 -7.87
CA ILE A 637 26.49 -25.60 -9.04
C ILE A 637 27.19 -26.39 -10.13
N LEU A 638 26.51 -27.43 -10.63
CA LEU A 638 27.01 -28.31 -11.67
C LEU A 638 26.59 -27.79 -13.02
N SER A 639 27.54 -27.67 -13.95
CA SER A 639 27.19 -27.36 -15.34
C SER A 639 26.52 -28.57 -15.99
N PRO A 640 25.33 -28.42 -16.62
CA PRO A 640 24.71 -29.46 -17.40
C PRO A 640 25.34 -29.60 -18.81
N LEU A 641 26.28 -28.72 -19.16
CA LEU A 641 26.88 -28.60 -20.47
C LEU A 641 28.25 -29.32 -20.53
N ALA A 642 28.80 -29.45 -21.74
CA ALA A 642 30.05 -30.16 -22.02
C ALA A 642 31.24 -29.63 -21.19
N SER A 643 32.31 -30.43 -21.05
CA SER A 643 33.48 -30.16 -20.23
C SER A 643 34.25 -28.87 -20.61
N ASP A 644 34.02 -28.34 -21.79
CA ASP A 644 34.59 -27.09 -22.31
C ASP A 644 33.73 -25.83 -22.04
N PHE A 645 32.55 -26.00 -21.42
CA PHE A 645 31.70 -24.88 -21.05
C PHE A 645 32.35 -24.03 -19.93
N SER A 646 32.49 -22.76 -20.22
CA SER A 646 33.06 -21.80 -19.28
C SER A 646 32.01 -20.86 -18.73
N PRO A 647 31.50 -21.11 -17.50
CA PRO A 647 30.46 -20.27 -16.93
C PRO A 647 30.98 -18.85 -16.64
N GLN A 648 30.21 -17.84 -17.07
CA GLN A 648 30.48 -16.41 -16.89
C GLN A 648 29.55 -15.77 -15.89
N LYS A 649 28.29 -16.22 -15.87
CA LYS A 649 27.24 -15.68 -15.02
C LYS A 649 26.46 -16.80 -14.34
N VAL A 650 25.95 -16.47 -13.16
CA VAL A 650 25.03 -17.31 -12.39
C VAL A 650 23.87 -16.46 -11.90
N ARG A 651 22.68 -17.05 -11.90
CA ARG A 651 21.49 -16.47 -11.30
C ARG A 651 20.69 -17.51 -10.54
N TYR A 652 19.86 -17.03 -9.61
CA TYR A 652 19.02 -17.84 -8.75
C TYR A 652 17.63 -17.24 -8.63
N ALA A 653 16.59 -18.08 -8.69
CA ALA A 653 15.19 -17.68 -8.54
C ALA A 653 14.80 -16.52 -9.48
N TRP A 654 15.32 -16.53 -10.73
CA TRP A 654 15.20 -15.44 -11.70
C TRP A 654 13.92 -15.54 -12.52
N LYS A 655 12.76 -15.53 -11.81
CA LYS A 655 11.42 -15.68 -12.37
C LYS A 655 10.45 -14.78 -11.63
N ASP A 656 9.29 -14.50 -12.22
CA ASP A 656 8.21 -13.79 -11.54
C ASP A 656 7.73 -14.58 -10.30
N ASN A 657 7.52 -15.89 -10.48
CA ASN A 657 7.05 -16.80 -9.44
C ASN A 657 8.00 -18.01 -9.28
N PRO A 658 9.12 -17.89 -8.55
CA PRO A 658 10.11 -18.96 -8.39
C PRO A 658 9.69 -19.97 -7.30
N VAL A 659 8.61 -20.70 -7.52
CA VAL A 659 7.99 -21.60 -6.51
C VAL A 659 8.87 -22.77 -6.06
N LYS A 660 9.89 -23.12 -6.84
CA LYS A 660 10.83 -24.19 -6.50
C LYS A 660 12.08 -23.67 -5.78
N ALA A 661 12.24 -22.34 -5.62
CA ALA A 661 13.38 -21.76 -4.95
C ALA A 661 13.43 -22.21 -3.49
N ASN A 662 14.49 -22.92 -3.10
CA ASN A 662 14.57 -23.59 -1.81
C ASN A 662 15.85 -23.32 -1.01
N VAL A 663 16.69 -22.38 -1.44
CA VAL A 663 17.84 -21.97 -0.61
C VAL A 663 17.33 -21.23 0.62
N ARG A 664 17.64 -21.78 1.81
CA ARG A 664 17.21 -21.21 3.09
C ARG A 664 18.33 -21.26 4.11
N SER A 665 18.39 -20.24 4.97
CA SER A 665 19.21 -20.29 6.17
C SER A 665 18.77 -21.43 7.11
N LEU A 666 19.57 -21.76 8.11
CA LEU A 666 19.18 -22.72 9.16
C LEU A 666 17.96 -22.25 9.97
N SER A 667 17.69 -20.94 10.01
CA SER A 667 16.46 -20.36 10.60
C SER A 667 15.24 -20.38 9.66
N GLY A 668 15.39 -20.92 8.45
CA GLY A 668 14.30 -21.05 7.45
C GLY A 668 14.05 -19.83 6.59
N LEU A 669 14.84 -18.75 6.70
CA LEU A 669 14.69 -17.56 5.86
C LEU A 669 15.20 -17.83 4.44
N PRO A 670 14.46 -17.43 3.39
CA PRO A 670 14.83 -17.68 2.01
C PRO A 670 15.95 -16.76 1.54
N MET A 671 16.75 -17.23 0.59
CA MET A 671 17.69 -16.39 -0.16
C MET A 671 16.94 -15.53 -1.18
N SER A 672 17.41 -14.32 -1.39
CA SER A 672 16.92 -13.40 -2.43
C SER A 672 17.22 -13.93 -3.84
N SER A 673 16.40 -13.53 -4.82
CA SER A 673 16.78 -13.63 -6.23
C SER A 673 18.02 -12.79 -6.51
N PHE A 674 18.91 -13.28 -7.36
CA PHE A 674 20.10 -12.54 -7.79
C PHE A 674 20.57 -12.95 -9.20
N GLU A 675 21.32 -12.06 -9.86
CA GLU A 675 22.19 -12.35 -11.00
C GLU A 675 23.57 -11.77 -10.74
N MET A 676 24.63 -12.51 -11.01
CA MET A 676 26.00 -12.02 -10.83
C MET A 676 26.97 -12.60 -11.85
N VAL A 677 28.03 -11.84 -12.11
CA VAL A 677 29.21 -12.31 -12.86
C VAL A 677 30.05 -13.19 -11.94
N ILE A 678 30.56 -14.30 -12.44
CA ILE A 678 31.42 -15.22 -11.71
C ILE A 678 32.85 -14.70 -11.75
N ASN A 679 33.47 -14.55 -10.60
CA ASN A 679 34.85 -14.14 -10.50
C ASN A 679 35.76 -15.28 -10.98
N ARG A 680 36.67 -14.96 -11.94
CA ARG A 680 37.74 -15.86 -12.33
C ARG A 680 38.99 -15.45 -11.56
N LYS A 681 39.59 -16.39 -10.83
CA LYS A 681 40.92 -16.22 -10.27
C LYS A 681 41.97 -16.32 -11.33
#